data_02d3a7e43f178969aeeb0b7dd325a777
#
_entry.id   02d3a7e43f178969aeeb0b7dd325a777
#
_cell.length_a   1.000
_cell.length_b   1.000
_cell.length_c   1.000
_cell.angle_alpha   90.00
_cell.angle_beta   90.00
_cell.angle_gamma   90.00
#
_symmetry.space_group_name_H-M   'P 1'
#
loop_
_entity.id
_entity.type
_entity.pdbx_description
1 polymer ?
#
loop_
_entity_poly.entity_id
_entity_poly.type
_entity_poly.pdbx_seq_one_letter_code
_entity_poly.pdbx_strand_id
1 'polypeptide(L)'
;MEPSATAAPCDPTASGEVKVVGTERVLLDEFGAIWPDDPDPPADEAAYRRRAFANGHSALCLSGGGIRSAAFALGVLQALSGKGLLTHFHYLSTVSGGGYIGSWLQRWIHEEPGGAGAVMVKLGGVTEPAEVSALRENSNFITPRVGIGSNDTWTALSISGRNVALNWLLFAPLLMFVTVFPNLFAASVLSLPYRTTLVPALPLAPLLVSALCAWAAAWHVARELPSYRAGTSVKPNRADGWLTLRIVLPLVGWAIAGTLSVGIDLFSQEPYLVVPGLALAGTSLAASILGLVASGLTLPGPDEPDHWHPLNGYRSTFARDLPLWIGALLIAAAVTLLGGLLFERMLAPGVQDILRDYPKIASDPLLPPRLAAVTFWHQDLPALSPIALLTVLGPLWLMATQLLVAIVFAGFRNATGRTVRPDGDREWLARLSAVKIKPMLLWGVVGFAVLILDWALRRYIPGYDMSLSGFIAAVSGFAAVSGGKSSKSGNSTSKVQGISGFVLKYVPVQGLIALGTGVFILMLFLILGRIEQNLADWIADSIADPRLPQWVDPYVVAHFIILAILFVALLFLGRRIQVNRFSLNGLYRNRLARAFLGGARRKREPDPFTGFDAGDNVRMHKLAPRGAGGPCLYPVINVALNVTASEKLAWQERKAEPFVFTPLYSGSGMLKPPEWPPAGAAVDLSDPPGAYVASNVYGGNEPDLAMEGCGISLATAVSISGAAASPNMGYHTSAATALLMTLFNVRLGAWLPNPAQGEKMGDAIRASGPSNSLVAILRELAGATDDRGRDIYLSDGGHFENLGLYEMVRRRCRYIIVSDAGADPECAFSDLGGAVRKVKIDFDVDIAFDALDISSRGREVKAQRAYALGTIKYPEARPAGSQPDDSDGGRTGRLLYIKPSYFGRLPVDVRSYAEVSKTFPHESTADQFFSESQFESYRRLGYFFTSALGGDAPASVEAFFDSIDAQHEREKETQDGIVRKAVRAVKRRVGVGQAPVIPGLTRDP
;
A
#
# COMPACT_ATOMS: atom_id res chain seq x y z
N MET A 1 38.67 -6.63 36.65
CA MET A 1 38.09 -7.50 35.61
C MET A 1 36.93 -8.22 36.27
N GLU A 2 35.76 -7.59 36.26
CA GLU A 2 34.53 -8.28 36.65
C GLU A 2 33.79 -8.69 35.34
N PRO A 3 33.19 -9.85 35.26
CA PRO A 3 32.55 -10.35 34.06
C PRO A 3 31.28 -9.53 33.82
N SER A 4 31.17 -8.98 32.62
CA SER A 4 29.96 -8.31 32.11
C SER A 4 28.75 -9.19 32.33
N ALA A 5 27.71 -8.64 32.94
CA ALA A 5 26.40 -9.25 33.05
C ALA A 5 25.92 -9.66 31.63
N THR A 6 25.90 -10.96 31.36
CA THR A 6 25.30 -11.57 30.21
C THR A 6 23.83 -11.17 30.19
N ALA A 7 23.45 -10.36 29.20
CA ALA A 7 22.04 -10.04 28.96
C ALA A 7 21.32 -11.38 28.76
N ALA A 8 20.32 -11.65 29.59
CA ALA A 8 19.50 -12.85 29.49
C ALA A 8 18.89 -12.95 28.09
N PRO A 9 18.81 -14.17 27.50
CA PRO A 9 18.08 -14.37 26.28
C PRO A 9 16.63 -13.86 26.48
N CYS A 10 15.99 -13.39 25.41
CA CYS A 10 14.58 -13.02 25.45
C CYS A 10 13.78 -14.12 26.16
N ASP A 11 13.41 -13.87 27.38
CA ASP A 11 12.47 -14.74 28.07
C ASP A 11 11.10 -14.47 27.42
N PRO A 12 10.55 -15.43 26.64
CA PRO A 12 9.21 -15.29 26.08
C PRO A 12 8.13 -15.24 27.17
N THR A 13 8.50 -15.55 28.41
CA THR A 13 7.62 -15.52 29.57
C THR A 13 7.74 -14.26 30.41
N ALA A 14 8.70 -13.35 30.13
CA ALA A 14 8.73 -12.03 30.72
C ALA A 14 7.52 -11.23 30.18
N SER A 15 6.36 -11.44 30.76
CA SER A 15 5.08 -10.79 30.51
C SER A 15 5.11 -9.34 31.03
N GLY A 16 5.96 -8.53 30.44
CA GLY A 16 5.80 -7.09 30.54
C GLY A 16 4.55 -6.71 29.74
N GLU A 17 3.56 -6.16 30.42
CA GLU A 17 2.35 -5.62 29.79
C GLU A 17 2.74 -4.71 28.61
N VAL A 18 2.24 -5.04 27.40
CA VAL A 18 2.52 -4.23 26.21
C VAL A 18 1.75 -2.93 26.33
N LYS A 19 2.46 -1.85 26.63
CA LYS A 19 1.84 -0.53 26.79
C LYS A 19 1.90 0.24 25.48
N VAL A 20 0.75 0.73 25.04
CA VAL A 20 0.63 1.71 23.95
C VAL A 20 0.77 3.12 24.53
N VAL A 21 1.65 3.93 23.96
CA VAL A 21 1.88 5.31 24.39
C VAL A 21 1.53 6.29 23.28
N GLY A 22 1.12 7.50 23.66
CA GLY A 22 0.85 8.61 22.74
C GLY A 22 2.11 9.37 22.33
N THR A 23 1.95 10.28 21.35
CA THR A 23 3.02 11.15 20.82
C THR A 23 3.68 11.99 21.91
N GLU A 24 2.89 12.57 22.82
CA GLU A 24 3.40 13.37 23.93
C GLU A 24 4.44 12.59 24.76
N ARG A 25 4.08 11.37 25.18
CA ARG A 25 4.98 10.54 25.98
C ARG A 25 6.27 10.19 25.23
N VAL A 26 6.17 9.92 23.94
CA VAL A 26 7.34 9.64 23.08
C VAL A 26 8.28 10.84 23.05
N LEU A 27 7.75 12.04 22.85
CA LEU A 27 8.55 13.27 22.79
C LEU A 27 9.24 13.56 24.12
N LEU A 28 8.54 13.35 25.24
CA LEU A 28 9.11 13.55 26.59
C LEU A 28 10.23 12.54 26.89
N ASP A 29 10.03 11.28 26.54
CA ASP A 29 11.05 10.25 26.78
C ASP A 29 12.26 10.42 25.84
N GLU A 30 12.06 10.81 24.59
CA GLU A 30 13.16 11.16 23.66
C GLU A 30 13.94 12.39 24.19
N PHE A 31 13.24 13.39 24.71
CA PHE A 31 13.89 14.55 25.33
C PHE A 31 14.78 14.13 26.50
N GLY A 32 14.26 13.32 27.43
CA GLY A 32 15.03 12.80 28.56
C GLY A 32 16.24 11.96 28.13
N ALA A 33 16.16 11.23 27.03
CA ALA A 33 17.27 10.47 26.47
C ALA A 33 18.35 11.35 25.83
N ILE A 34 17.97 12.48 25.22
CA ILE A 34 18.88 13.43 24.56
C ILE A 34 19.49 14.41 25.56
N TRP A 35 18.70 14.82 26.56
CA TRP A 35 19.08 15.79 27.60
C TRP A 35 18.95 15.18 29.00
N PRO A 36 19.72 14.14 29.35
CA PRO A 36 19.57 13.46 30.64
C PRO A 36 19.90 14.34 31.85
N ASP A 37 20.72 15.37 31.66
CA ASP A 37 21.17 16.28 32.70
C ASP A 37 20.43 17.63 32.70
N ASP A 38 19.30 17.75 31.97
CA ASP A 38 18.51 18.99 31.94
C ASP A 38 17.87 19.21 33.32
N PRO A 39 18.14 20.39 33.97
CA PRO A 39 17.69 20.65 35.32
C PRO A 39 16.16 20.83 35.43
N ASP A 40 15.47 21.06 34.32
CA ASP A 40 14.04 21.35 34.27
C ASP A 40 13.40 20.58 33.09
N PRO A 41 13.31 19.24 33.17
CA PRO A 41 12.76 18.44 32.10
C PRO A 41 11.26 18.76 31.90
N PRO A 42 10.78 18.79 30.65
CA PRO A 42 9.38 19.12 30.35
C PRO A 42 8.42 18.08 30.92
N ALA A 43 7.33 18.55 31.55
CA ALA A 43 6.30 17.70 32.15
C ALA A 43 5.15 17.38 31.18
N ASP A 44 4.95 18.20 30.16
CA ASP A 44 3.88 18.07 29.16
C ASP A 44 4.38 18.50 27.75
N GLU A 45 3.56 18.29 26.74
CA GLU A 45 3.88 18.63 25.35
C GLU A 45 4.10 20.15 25.16
N ALA A 46 3.38 21.01 25.86
CA ALA A 46 3.54 22.46 25.75
C ALA A 46 4.89 22.91 26.34
N ALA A 47 5.28 22.33 27.47
CA ALA A 47 6.61 22.56 28.08
C ALA A 47 7.70 22.00 27.16
N TYR A 48 7.49 20.79 26.58
CA TYR A 48 8.40 20.21 25.60
C TYR A 48 8.64 21.16 24.42
N ARG A 49 7.58 21.66 23.81
CA ARG A 49 7.66 22.58 22.65
C ARG A 49 8.49 23.82 22.95
N ARG A 50 8.34 24.37 24.17
CA ARG A 50 9.14 25.52 24.62
C ARG A 50 10.60 25.16 24.89
N ARG A 51 10.83 24.05 25.60
CA ARG A 51 12.15 23.65 26.06
C ARG A 51 13.03 23.15 24.92
N ALA A 52 12.47 22.31 24.02
CA ALA A 52 13.17 21.82 22.84
C ALA A 52 13.68 22.96 21.96
N PHE A 53 12.85 23.98 21.75
CA PHE A 53 13.24 25.16 20.98
C PHE A 53 14.31 26.01 21.72
N ALA A 54 14.17 26.22 23.02
CA ALA A 54 15.13 26.97 23.81
C ALA A 54 16.51 26.28 23.89
N ASN A 55 16.53 24.94 23.98
CA ASN A 55 17.75 24.16 23.98
C ASN A 55 18.37 24.02 22.57
N GLY A 56 17.76 24.67 21.55
CA GLY A 56 18.30 24.68 20.19
C GLY A 56 18.30 23.28 19.53
N HIS A 57 17.23 22.49 19.73
CA HIS A 57 17.15 21.17 19.09
C HIS A 57 17.55 21.27 17.62
N SER A 58 18.46 20.41 17.21
CA SER A 58 19.04 20.40 15.86
C SER A 58 18.93 19.02 15.23
N ALA A 59 18.72 18.99 13.92
CA ALA A 59 18.55 17.76 13.16
C ALA A 59 19.35 17.77 11.87
N LEU A 60 19.89 16.60 11.53
CA LEU A 60 20.44 16.27 10.22
C LEU A 60 19.50 15.30 9.53
N CYS A 61 18.93 15.71 8.38
CA CYS A 61 18.02 14.94 7.59
C CYS A 61 18.72 14.41 6.32
N LEU A 62 18.67 13.10 6.10
CA LEU A 62 19.24 12.43 4.93
C LEU A 62 18.12 11.83 4.09
N SER A 63 17.95 12.36 2.87
CA SER A 63 16.82 12.05 2.01
C SER A 63 16.89 10.65 1.38
N GLY A 64 15.74 10.19 0.87
CA GLY A 64 15.66 9.05 -0.03
C GLY A 64 16.35 9.30 -1.37
N GLY A 65 16.54 8.23 -2.13
CA GLY A 65 17.19 8.26 -3.44
C GLY A 65 18.15 7.09 -3.69
N GLY A 66 18.02 6.03 -2.89
CA GLY A 66 18.84 4.81 -2.98
C GLY A 66 20.32 5.09 -2.71
N ILE A 67 21.19 4.31 -3.35
CA ILE A 67 22.64 4.40 -3.13
C ILE A 67 23.24 5.76 -3.53
N ARG A 68 22.61 6.49 -4.46
CA ARG A 68 23.01 7.85 -4.82
C ARG A 68 22.93 8.78 -3.60
N SER A 69 21.81 8.74 -2.89
CA SER A 69 21.62 9.53 -1.67
C SER A 69 22.59 9.12 -0.58
N ALA A 70 22.86 7.83 -0.42
CA ALA A 70 23.83 7.32 0.54
C ALA A 70 25.25 7.87 0.25
N ALA A 71 25.68 7.83 -1.02
CA ALA A 71 27.01 8.31 -1.43
C ALA A 71 27.15 9.84 -1.24
N PHE A 72 26.16 10.62 -1.70
CA PHE A 72 26.19 12.08 -1.53
C PHE A 72 26.17 12.48 -0.05
N ALA A 73 25.27 11.86 0.74
CA ALA A 73 25.18 12.12 2.17
C ALA A 73 26.46 11.72 2.93
N LEU A 74 27.17 10.67 2.52
CA LEU A 74 28.48 10.34 3.08
C LEU A 74 29.45 11.52 2.94
N GLY A 75 29.49 12.17 1.78
CA GLY A 75 30.29 13.37 1.57
C GLY A 75 29.88 14.55 2.47
N VAL A 76 28.56 14.73 2.66
CA VAL A 76 28.02 15.73 3.60
C VAL A 76 28.46 15.42 5.03
N LEU A 77 28.34 14.17 5.48
CA LEU A 77 28.77 13.71 6.80
C LEU A 77 30.27 13.95 7.02
N GLN A 78 31.10 13.65 6.03
CA GLN A 78 32.56 13.88 6.11
C GLN A 78 32.88 15.38 6.24
N ALA A 79 32.21 16.24 5.47
CA ALA A 79 32.44 17.68 5.55
C ALA A 79 32.00 18.26 6.90
N LEU A 80 30.83 17.84 7.42
CA LEU A 80 30.36 18.27 8.75
C LEU A 80 31.28 17.74 9.87
N SER A 81 31.83 16.52 9.71
CA SER A 81 32.80 15.95 10.64
C SER A 81 34.10 16.76 10.63
N GLY A 82 34.63 17.11 9.42
CA GLY A 82 35.83 17.94 9.31
C GLY A 82 35.68 19.34 9.91
N LYS A 83 34.44 19.85 10.00
CA LYS A 83 34.10 21.11 10.67
C LYS A 83 33.84 20.95 12.19
N GLY A 84 33.89 19.74 12.72
CA GLY A 84 33.60 19.45 14.13
C GLY A 84 32.10 19.49 14.52
N LEU A 85 31.21 19.55 13.52
CA LEU A 85 29.79 19.79 13.79
C LEU A 85 28.95 18.54 13.99
N LEU A 86 29.39 17.36 13.53
CA LEU A 86 28.54 16.17 13.48
C LEU A 86 27.97 15.78 14.85
N THR A 87 28.76 15.89 15.90
CA THR A 87 28.34 15.61 17.29
C THR A 87 27.46 16.66 17.94
N HIS A 88 27.21 17.78 17.25
CA HIS A 88 26.33 18.86 17.76
C HIS A 88 24.86 18.69 17.32
N PHE A 89 24.57 17.66 16.48
CA PHE A 89 23.19 17.35 16.09
C PHE A 89 22.55 16.39 17.09
N HIS A 90 21.33 16.74 17.50
CA HIS A 90 20.52 15.93 18.42
C HIS A 90 19.86 14.75 17.71
N TYR A 91 19.32 14.98 16.50
CA TYR A 91 18.62 13.98 15.72
C TYR A 91 19.31 13.68 14.38
N LEU A 92 19.27 12.42 13.99
CA LEU A 92 19.58 11.95 12.65
C LEU A 92 18.33 11.35 12.03
N SER A 93 17.64 12.11 11.18
CA SER A 93 16.44 11.68 10.49
C SER A 93 16.78 11.14 9.11
N THR A 94 16.31 9.94 8.79
CA THR A 94 16.72 9.24 7.56
C THR A 94 15.55 8.65 6.83
N VAL A 95 15.63 8.64 5.49
CA VAL A 95 14.66 8.03 4.58
C VAL A 95 15.41 7.19 3.55
N SER A 96 14.99 5.95 3.28
CA SER A 96 15.48 5.13 2.18
C SER A 96 17.02 5.09 2.10
N GLY A 97 17.64 5.59 1.02
CA GLY A 97 19.09 5.66 0.84
C GLY A 97 19.81 6.46 1.92
N GLY A 98 19.20 7.52 2.45
CA GLY A 98 19.71 8.20 3.65
C GLY A 98 19.75 7.28 4.87
N GLY A 99 18.82 6.32 4.96
CA GLY A 99 18.81 5.28 5.98
C GLY A 99 19.99 4.31 5.86
N TYR A 100 20.47 4.01 4.64
CA TYR A 100 21.64 3.14 4.46
C TYR A 100 22.88 3.73 5.11
N ILE A 101 23.19 4.98 4.77
CA ILE A 101 24.38 5.65 5.30
C ILE A 101 24.20 6.08 6.76
N GLY A 102 22.98 6.49 7.16
CA GLY A 102 22.67 6.80 8.55
C GLY A 102 22.81 5.59 9.46
N SER A 103 22.36 4.40 9.01
CA SER A 103 22.53 3.16 9.77
C SER A 103 23.99 2.68 9.86
N TRP A 104 24.77 2.88 8.79
CA TRP A 104 26.21 2.66 8.81
C TRP A 104 26.90 3.54 9.86
N LEU A 105 26.57 4.82 9.89
CA LEU A 105 27.10 5.76 10.88
C LEU A 105 26.72 5.35 12.31
N GLN A 106 25.44 5.02 12.54
CA GLN A 106 24.96 4.57 13.85
C GLN A 106 25.62 3.26 14.29
N ARG A 107 25.82 2.32 13.36
CA ARG A 107 26.50 1.06 13.64
C ARG A 107 27.97 1.29 13.99
N TRP A 108 28.64 2.20 13.29
CA TRP A 108 30.02 2.57 13.58
C TRP A 108 30.17 3.24 14.95
N ILE A 109 29.30 4.21 15.27
CA ILE A 109 29.26 4.86 16.59
C ILE A 109 29.06 3.83 17.72
N HIS A 110 28.18 2.84 17.48
CA HIS A 110 27.90 1.79 18.47
C HIS A 110 29.09 0.85 18.72
N GLU A 111 29.92 0.57 17.74
CA GLU A 111 31.11 -0.28 17.82
C GLU A 111 32.38 0.46 18.32
N GLU A 112 32.44 1.75 18.07
CA GLU A 112 33.63 2.55 18.38
C GLU A 112 33.69 2.86 19.88
N PRO A 113 34.78 2.46 20.58
CA PRO A 113 34.87 2.67 22.03
C PRO A 113 34.77 4.13 22.48
N GLY A 114 35.17 5.08 21.63
CA GLY A 114 35.04 6.52 21.86
C GLY A 114 33.73 7.12 21.37
N GLY A 115 32.77 6.29 20.90
CA GLY A 115 31.47 6.74 20.43
C GLY A 115 31.52 7.75 19.30
N ALA A 116 30.50 8.63 19.27
CA ALA A 116 30.33 9.61 18.19
C ALA A 116 31.53 10.56 18.03
N GLY A 117 32.17 10.98 19.14
CA GLY A 117 33.32 11.85 19.09
C GLY A 117 34.53 11.23 18.37
N ALA A 118 34.84 9.98 18.65
CA ALA A 118 35.94 9.27 18.00
C ALA A 118 35.63 9.01 16.51
N VAL A 119 34.38 8.67 16.18
CA VAL A 119 33.95 8.50 14.79
C VAL A 119 34.07 9.81 14.01
N MET A 120 33.64 10.94 14.60
CA MET A 120 33.75 12.25 13.98
C MET A 120 35.22 12.59 13.62
N VAL A 121 36.14 12.39 14.58
CA VAL A 121 37.57 12.66 14.32
C VAL A 121 38.12 11.81 13.20
N LYS A 122 37.74 10.51 13.14
CA LYS A 122 38.16 9.60 12.07
C LYS A 122 37.56 9.95 10.73
N LEU A 123 36.28 10.27 10.70
CA LEU A 123 35.51 10.53 9.47
C LEU A 123 35.91 11.87 8.85
N GLY A 124 36.23 12.89 9.67
CA GLY A 124 36.70 14.21 9.24
C GLY A 124 38.20 14.32 9.02
N GLY A 125 38.97 13.26 9.32
CA GLY A 125 40.43 13.23 9.23
C GLY A 125 40.95 13.24 7.79
N VAL A 126 42.25 13.54 7.64
CA VAL A 126 42.93 13.54 6.32
C VAL A 126 43.06 12.13 5.75
N THR A 127 43.27 11.14 6.58
CA THR A 127 43.39 9.74 6.19
C THR A 127 42.01 9.11 6.15
N GLU A 128 41.65 8.53 5.01
CA GLU A 128 40.37 7.86 4.85
C GLU A 128 40.30 6.62 5.77
N PRO A 129 39.26 6.48 6.61
CA PRO A 129 39.09 5.30 7.45
C PRO A 129 38.68 4.07 6.64
N ALA A 130 39.06 2.87 7.14
CA ALA A 130 38.78 1.61 6.46
C ALA A 130 37.24 1.37 6.29
N GLU A 131 36.45 1.90 7.18
CA GLU A 131 34.98 1.82 7.14
C GLU A 131 34.39 2.56 5.92
N VAL A 132 35.01 3.64 5.45
CA VAL A 132 34.62 4.34 4.19
C VAL A 132 35.06 3.55 2.97
N SER A 133 36.27 3.01 2.96
CA SER A 133 36.75 2.13 1.88
C SER A 133 35.85 0.92 1.70
N ALA A 134 35.40 0.30 2.82
CA ALA A 134 34.46 -0.82 2.80
C ALA A 134 33.13 -0.49 2.14
N LEU A 135 32.59 0.73 2.30
CA LEU A 135 31.38 1.17 1.59
C LEU A 135 31.59 1.26 0.08
N ARG A 136 32.75 1.76 -0.35
CA ARG A 136 33.10 1.90 -1.78
C ARG A 136 33.28 0.51 -2.42
N GLU A 137 33.95 -0.42 -1.74
CA GLU A 137 34.10 -1.81 -2.19
C GLU A 137 32.75 -2.53 -2.35
N ASN A 138 31.77 -2.18 -1.50
CA ASN A 138 30.42 -2.74 -1.52
C ASN A 138 29.41 -1.82 -2.21
N SER A 139 29.86 -0.88 -3.07
CA SER A 139 28.95 0.07 -3.77
C SER A 139 27.88 -0.64 -4.61
N ASN A 140 28.19 -1.81 -5.16
CA ASN A 140 27.24 -2.69 -5.82
C ASN A 140 26.65 -3.70 -4.82
N PHE A 141 25.91 -3.21 -3.81
CA PHE A 141 25.57 -4.00 -2.63
C PHE A 141 24.57 -5.14 -2.90
N ILE A 142 23.71 -5.03 -3.92
CA ILE A 142 22.73 -6.08 -4.25
C ILE A 142 23.43 -7.32 -4.80
N THR A 143 24.33 -7.14 -5.75
CA THR A 143 25.14 -8.21 -6.36
C THR A 143 26.59 -7.71 -6.52
N PRO A 144 27.45 -7.82 -5.50
CA PRO A 144 28.81 -7.31 -5.55
C PRO A 144 29.62 -7.77 -6.76
N ARG A 145 29.39 -9.01 -7.20
CA ARG A 145 29.96 -9.56 -8.42
C ARG A 145 28.86 -9.83 -9.42
N VAL A 146 28.84 -9.05 -10.52
CA VAL A 146 27.85 -9.16 -11.58
C VAL A 146 28.37 -10.06 -12.69
N GLY A 147 27.49 -10.82 -13.34
CA GLY A 147 27.78 -11.60 -14.54
C GLY A 147 27.28 -13.04 -14.47
N ILE A 148 27.24 -13.72 -15.63
CA ILE A 148 26.73 -15.10 -15.76
C ILE A 148 27.56 -16.10 -14.94
N GLY A 149 28.87 -15.83 -14.75
CA GLY A 149 29.75 -16.66 -13.92
C GLY A 149 29.71 -16.33 -12.41
N SER A 150 28.89 -15.36 -11.99
CA SER A 150 28.88 -14.90 -10.59
C SER A 150 27.89 -15.69 -9.73
N ASN A 151 28.38 -16.25 -8.62
CA ASN A 151 27.53 -16.88 -7.61
C ASN A 151 26.52 -15.88 -6.99
N ASP A 152 26.89 -14.60 -6.83
CA ASP A 152 25.99 -13.57 -6.29
C ASP A 152 24.75 -13.34 -7.17
N THR A 153 24.96 -13.33 -8.51
CA THR A 153 23.87 -13.20 -9.48
C THR A 153 22.94 -14.40 -9.44
N TRP A 154 23.48 -15.62 -9.45
CA TRP A 154 22.67 -16.84 -9.37
C TRP A 154 21.98 -17.01 -8.03
N THR A 155 22.60 -16.59 -6.94
CA THR A 155 21.95 -16.57 -5.61
C THR A 155 20.75 -15.63 -5.60
N ALA A 156 20.90 -14.42 -6.12
CA ALA A 156 19.79 -13.47 -6.20
C ALA A 156 18.64 -14.00 -7.06
N LEU A 157 18.94 -14.60 -8.23
CA LEU A 157 17.95 -15.22 -9.11
C LEU A 157 17.27 -16.43 -8.44
N SER A 158 18.04 -17.28 -7.76
CA SER A 158 17.51 -18.47 -7.06
C SER A 158 16.57 -18.08 -5.92
N ILE A 159 16.95 -17.09 -5.10
CA ILE A 159 16.09 -16.57 -4.02
C ILE A 159 14.82 -15.95 -4.61
N SER A 160 14.94 -15.15 -5.67
CA SER A 160 13.79 -14.53 -6.32
C SER A 160 12.86 -15.56 -6.92
N GLY A 161 13.40 -16.55 -7.67
CA GLY A 161 12.63 -17.64 -8.25
C GLY A 161 11.92 -18.49 -7.19
N ARG A 162 12.63 -18.87 -6.12
CA ARG A 162 12.02 -19.56 -4.97
C ARG A 162 10.87 -18.76 -4.36
N ASN A 163 11.09 -17.47 -4.12
CA ASN A 163 10.10 -16.61 -3.47
C ASN A 163 8.86 -16.44 -4.37
N VAL A 164 9.04 -16.32 -5.69
CA VAL A 164 7.94 -16.30 -6.65
C VAL A 164 7.19 -17.64 -6.62
N ALA A 165 7.90 -18.77 -6.65
CA ALA A 165 7.28 -20.10 -6.60
C ALA A 165 6.45 -20.31 -5.32
N LEU A 166 6.99 -19.92 -4.15
CA LEU A 166 6.25 -19.98 -2.88
C LEU A 166 5.04 -19.05 -2.84
N ASN A 167 5.12 -17.89 -3.47
CA ASN A 167 3.99 -16.98 -3.62
C ASN A 167 2.90 -17.62 -4.51
N TRP A 168 3.29 -18.26 -5.60
CA TRP A 168 2.37 -18.97 -6.49
C TRP A 168 1.74 -20.21 -5.87
N LEU A 169 2.41 -20.90 -4.91
CA LEU A 169 1.77 -21.95 -4.12
C LEU A 169 0.56 -21.44 -3.31
N LEU A 170 0.48 -20.14 -3.04
CA LEU A 170 -0.68 -19.54 -2.39
C LEU A 170 -1.66 -18.95 -3.42
N PHE A 171 -1.15 -18.30 -4.48
CA PHE A 171 -2.00 -17.64 -5.47
C PHE A 171 -2.73 -18.63 -6.41
N ALA A 172 -2.07 -19.66 -6.89
CA ALA A 172 -2.70 -20.60 -7.80
C ALA A 172 -3.91 -21.31 -7.16
N PRO A 173 -3.81 -21.87 -5.93
CA PRO A 173 -4.98 -22.39 -5.23
C PRO A 173 -6.07 -21.33 -4.97
N LEU A 174 -5.69 -20.08 -4.65
CA LEU A 174 -6.64 -19.00 -4.40
C LEU A 174 -7.45 -18.65 -5.66
N LEU A 175 -6.77 -18.48 -6.79
CA LEU A 175 -7.42 -18.15 -8.05
C LEU A 175 -8.23 -19.34 -8.57
N MET A 176 -7.70 -20.56 -8.43
CA MET A 176 -8.41 -21.79 -8.77
C MET A 176 -9.66 -21.99 -7.90
N PHE A 177 -9.59 -21.68 -6.60
CA PHE A 177 -10.76 -21.69 -5.71
C PHE A 177 -11.91 -20.81 -6.27
N VAL A 178 -11.57 -19.68 -6.88
CA VAL A 178 -12.57 -18.79 -7.49
C VAL A 178 -13.13 -19.38 -8.79
N THR A 179 -12.31 -20.10 -9.59
CA THR A 179 -12.76 -20.71 -10.86
C THR A 179 -13.68 -21.91 -10.65
N VAL A 180 -13.59 -22.59 -9.50
CA VAL A 180 -14.48 -23.73 -9.18
C VAL A 180 -15.97 -23.32 -9.19
N PHE A 181 -16.30 -22.12 -8.75
CA PHE A 181 -17.72 -21.72 -8.61
C PHE A 181 -18.49 -21.67 -9.93
N PRO A 182 -18.03 -20.99 -11.00
CA PRO A 182 -18.69 -21.05 -12.30
C PRO A 182 -18.72 -22.46 -12.89
N ASN A 183 -17.65 -23.26 -12.74
CA ASN A 183 -17.60 -24.63 -13.23
C ASN A 183 -18.57 -25.54 -12.46
N LEU A 184 -18.59 -25.46 -11.14
CA LEU A 184 -19.55 -26.19 -10.30
C LEU A 184 -21.01 -25.81 -10.66
N PHE A 185 -21.26 -24.52 -10.90
CA PHE A 185 -22.59 -24.07 -11.33
C PHE A 185 -22.98 -24.70 -12.68
N ALA A 186 -22.10 -24.59 -13.68
CA ALA A 186 -22.33 -25.15 -15.01
C ALA A 186 -22.49 -26.68 -14.97
N ALA A 187 -21.64 -27.39 -14.20
CA ALA A 187 -21.74 -28.82 -13.97
C ALA A 187 -23.09 -29.19 -13.32
N SER A 188 -23.54 -28.42 -12.32
CA SER A 188 -24.84 -28.69 -11.67
C SER A 188 -26.02 -28.49 -12.62
N VAL A 189 -26.00 -27.45 -13.45
CA VAL A 189 -27.06 -27.23 -14.47
C VAL A 189 -27.05 -28.30 -15.53
N LEU A 190 -25.89 -28.87 -15.84
CA LEU A 190 -25.77 -29.89 -16.86
C LEU A 190 -26.23 -31.27 -16.37
N SER A 191 -25.80 -31.66 -15.17
CA SER A 191 -25.96 -33.04 -14.69
C SER A 191 -27.17 -33.29 -13.80
N LEU A 192 -27.56 -32.30 -12.93
CA LEU A 192 -28.68 -32.47 -12.01
C LEU A 192 -30.07 -32.58 -12.68
N PRO A 193 -30.37 -31.96 -13.84
CA PRO A 193 -31.64 -32.09 -14.49
C PRO A 193 -32.07 -33.54 -14.78
N TYR A 194 -31.13 -34.41 -15.13
CA TYR A 194 -31.40 -35.85 -15.35
C TYR A 194 -31.84 -36.61 -14.11
N ARG A 195 -31.55 -36.02 -12.94
CA ARG A 195 -31.88 -36.63 -11.63
C ARG A 195 -33.21 -36.17 -11.08
N THR A 196 -33.87 -35.23 -11.75
CA THR A 196 -35.21 -34.78 -11.39
C THR A 196 -36.25 -35.86 -11.60
N THR A 197 -36.00 -36.81 -12.50
CA THR A 197 -36.87 -38.03 -12.66
C THR A 197 -36.83 -38.91 -11.41
N LEU A 198 -35.73 -38.91 -10.67
CA LEU A 198 -35.56 -39.66 -9.40
C LEU A 198 -35.97 -38.83 -8.17
N VAL A 199 -35.71 -37.53 -8.21
CA VAL A 199 -36.03 -36.57 -7.15
C VAL A 199 -36.66 -35.35 -7.80
N PRO A 200 -37.98 -35.36 -8.08
CA PRO A 200 -38.67 -34.27 -8.80
C PRO A 200 -38.55 -32.92 -8.09
N ALA A 201 -38.42 -32.93 -6.79
CA ALA A 201 -38.27 -31.72 -5.97
C ALA A 201 -36.83 -31.15 -5.97
N LEU A 202 -35.86 -31.67 -6.73
CA LEU A 202 -34.47 -31.25 -6.74
C LEU A 202 -34.30 -29.75 -7.03
N PRO A 203 -35.06 -29.10 -7.97
CA PRO A 203 -34.96 -27.63 -8.14
C PRO A 203 -35.42 -26.82 -6.96
N LEU A 204 -36.20 -27.36 -6.02
CA LEU A 204 -36.67 -26.67 -4.85
C LEU A 204 -35.55 -26.40 -3.81
N ALA A 205 -34.52 -27.25 -3.74
CA ALA A 205 -33.44 -27.06 -2.79
C ALA A 205 -32.69 -25.73 -3.01
N PRO A 206 -32.15 -25.42 -4.22
CA PRO A 206 -31.53 -24.12 -4.49
C PRO A 206 -32.55 -22.98 -4.44
N LEU A 207 -33.83 -23.21 -4.78
CA LEU A 207 -34.90 -22.21 -4.63
C LEU A 207 -35.12 -21.81 -3.19
N LEU A 208 -35.14 -22.78 -2.25
CA LEU A 208 -35.22 -22.51 -0.81
C LEU A 208 -34.00 -21.77 -0.29
N VAL A 209 -32.79 -22.16 -0.72
CA VAL A 209 -31.55 -21.43 -0.37
C VAL A 209 -31.62 -20.00 -0.87
N SER A 210 -32.09 -19.80 -2.11
CA SER A 210 -32.32 -18.47 -2.68
C SER A 210 -33.31 -17.65 -1.82
N ALA A 211 -34.45 -18.24 -1.46
CA ALA A 211 -35.45 -17.59 -0.63
C ALA A 211 -34.90 -17.20 0.77
N LEU A 212 -34.16 -18.11 1.43
CA LEU A 212 -33.50 -17.81 2.71
C LEU A 212 -32.48 -16.67 2.60
N CYS A 213 -31.71 -16.66 1.52
CA CYS A 213 -30.78 -15.56 1.23
C CYS A 213 -31.49 -14.23 0.99
N ALA A 214 -32.61 -14.22 0.24
CA ALA A 214 -33.43 -13.04 0.02
C ALA A 214 -34.01 -12.51 1.34
N TRP A 215 -34.52 -13.42 2.17
CA TRP A 215 -35.02 -13.10 3.51
C TRP A 215 -33.94 -12.46 4.39
N ALA A 216 -32.76 -13.09 4.49
CA ALA A 216 -31.65 -12.61 5.30
C ALA A 216 -31.16 -11.23 4.85
N ALA A 217 -31.04 -11.01 3.53
CA ALA A 217 -30.65 -9.72 2.98
C ALA A 217 -31.66 -8.63 3.31
N ALA A 218 -32.98 -8.90 3.10
CA ALA A 218 -34.06 -7.96 3.38
C ALA A 218 -34.14 -7.62 4.89
N TRP A 219 -33.99 -8.63 5.76
CA TRP A 219 -33.91 -8.46 7.21
C TRP A 219 -32.78 -7.48 7.60
N HIS A 220 -31.58 -7.68 7.08
CA HIS A 220 -30.43 -6.84 7.43
C HIS A 220 -30.50 -5.45 6.80
N VAL A 221 -31.02 -5.31 5.56
CA VAL A 221 -31.22 -4.01 4.93
C VAL A 221 -32.17 -3.13 5.75
N ALA A 222 -33.29 -3.69 6.20
CA ALA A 222 -34.24 -2.97 7.03
C ALA A 222 -33.67 -2.52 8.38
N ARG A 223 -32.72 -3.25 8.95
CA ARG A 223 -32.10 -2.90 10.24
C ARG A 223 -30.96 -1.88 10.10
N GLU A 224 -30.37 -1.74 8.93
CA GLU A 224 -29.20 -0.91 8.70
C GLU A 224 -29.52 0.44 8.06
N LEU A 225 -30.74 0.65 7.56
CA LEU A 225 -31.12 1.90 6.91
C LEU A 225 -31.08 3.08 7.91
N PRO A 226 -30.39 4.18 7.60
CA PRO A 226 -30.22 5.32 8.54
C PRO A 226 -31.50 5.88 9.14
N SER A 227 -32.59 5.96 8.34
CA SER A 227 -33.87 6.46 8.82
C SER A 227 -34.54 5.54 9.85
N TYR A 228 -34.25 4.24 9.78
CA TYR A 228 -34.80 3.27 10.74
C TYR A 228 -33.94 3.13 11.99
N ARG A 229 -32.76 3.73 12.00
CA ARG A 229 -31.84 3.77 13.13
C ARG A 229 -31.90 5.07 13.93
N ALA A 230 -32.47 6.14 13.39
CA ALA A 230 -32.48 7.45 14.04
C ALA A 230 -33.23 7.37 15.38
N GLY A 231 -32.60 7.62 16.54
CA GLY A 231 -33.16 7.57 17.89
C GLY A 231 -32.92 6.26 18.69
N THR A 232 -32.10 5.31 18.18
CA THR A 232 -31.62 4.17 18.99
C THR A 232 -30.18 4.40 19.47
N SER A 233 -29.88 3.88 20.66
CA SER A 233 -28.49 3.78 21.20
C SER A 233 -27.60 2.82 20.42
N VAL A 234 -28.12 2.11 19.42
CA VAL A 234 -27.35 1.15 18.61
C VAL A 234 -26.38 1.88 17.70
N LYS A 235 -25.09 1.85 18.05
CA LYS A 235 -24.02 2.41 17.21
C LYS A 235 -24.01 1.75 15.83
N PRO A 236 -23.92 2.53 14.74
CA PRO A 236 -23.81 1.95 13.41
C PRO A 236 -22.55 1.10 13.30
N ASN A 237 -22.68 -0.14 12.82
CA ASN A 237 -21.52 -0.95 12.52
C ASN A 237 -20.89 -0.42 11.23
N ARG A 238 -19.74 0.25 11.34
CA ARG A 238 -19.07 0.96 10.24
C ARG A 238 -18.20 0.08 9.35
N ALA A 239 -18.04 -1.21 9.66
CA ALA A 239 -17.17 -2.08 8.91
C ALA A 239 -17.82 -2.54 7.59
N ASP A 240 -17.24 -2.19 6.44
CA ASP A 240 -17.68 -2.67 5.13
C ASP A 240 -17.72 -4.22 5.08
N GLY A 241 -16.83 -4.90 5.79
CA GLY A 241 -16.81 -6.36 5.91
C GLY A 241 -18.08 -6.94 6.54
N TRP A 242 -18.69 -6.26 7.51
CA TRP A 242 -19.93 -6.67 8.15
C TRP A 242 -21.12 -6.55 7.19
N LEU A 243 -21.22 -5.44 6.44
CA LEU A 243 -22.23 -5.28 5.39
C LEU A 243 -22.07 -6.32 4.27
N THR A 244 -20.83 -6.62 3.89
CA THR A 244 -20.53 -7.66 2.91
C THR A 244 -21.01 -9.01 3.40
N LEU A 245 -20.71 -9.40 4.62
CA LEU A 245 -21.08 -10.71 5.17
C LEU A 245 -22.59 -10.89 5.31
N ARG A 246 -23.30 -9.86 5.79
CA ARG A 246 -24.73 -10.00 6.17
C ARG A 246 -25.72 -9.56 5.10
N ILE A 247 -25.30 -8.77 4.12
CA ILE A 247 -26.18 -8.29 3.05
C ILE A 247 -25.67 -8.73 1.69
N VAL A 248 -24.41 -8.47 1.35
CA VAL A 248 -23.90 -8.70 -0.02
C VAL A 248 -23.74 -10.19 -0.31
N LEU A 249 -23.16 -10.98 0.60
CA LEU A 249 -23.05 -12.44 0.42
C LEU A 249 -24.43 -13.13 0.32
N PRO A 250 -25.43 -12.84 1.16
CA PRO A 250 -26.78 -13.34 0.93
C PRO A 250 -27.36 -12.93 -0.42
N LEU A 251 -27.17 -11.70 -0.90
CA LEU A 251 -27.66 -11.30 -2.21
C LEU A 251 -26.96 -12.03 -3.36
N VAL A 252 -25.66 -12.29 -3.24
CA VAL A 252 -24.91 -13.12 -4.19
C VAL A 252 -25.44 -14.58 -4.12
N GLY A 253 -25.61 -15.12 -2.93
CA GLY A 253 -26.18 -16.46 -2.72
C GLY A 253 -27.59 -16.58 -3.29
N TRP A 254 -28.44 -15.59 -3.09
CA TRP A 254 -29.78 -15.50 -3.70
C TRP A 254 -29.69 -15.56 -5.23
N ALA A 255 -28.81 -14.79 -5.85
CA ALA A 255 -28.69 -14.73 -7.30
C ALA A 255 -28.16 -16.04 -7.89
N ILE A 256 -27.12 -16.62 -7.28
CA ILE A 256 -26.51 -17.88 -7.76
C ILE A 256 -27.51 -19.03 -7.55
N ALA A 257 -28.06 -19.21 -6.35
CA ALA A 257 -28.98 -20.31 -6.06
C ALA A 257 -30.30 -20.19 -6.81
N GLY A 258 -30.80 -18.97 -6.99
CA GLY A 258 -32.00 -18.72 -7.79
C GLY A 258 -31.81 -19.07 -9.26
N THR A 259 -30.71 -18.65 -9.87
CA THR A 259 -30.38 -19.00 -11.25
C THR A 259 -30.13 -20.51 -11.40
N LEU A 260 -29.50 -21.12 -10.40
CA LEU A 260 -29.27 -22.58 -10.40
C LEU A 260 -30.59 -23.34 -10.36
N SER A 261 -31.55 -22.93 -9.54
CA SER A 261 -32.90 -23.55 -9.51
C SER A 261 -33.59 -23.46 -10.84
N VAL A 262 -33.59 -22.28 -11.48
CA VAL A 262 -34.18 -22.07 -12.80
C VAL A 262 -33.46 -22.91 -13.86
N GLY A 263 -32.13 -22.99 -13.80
CA GLY A 263 -31.34 -23.78 -14.74
C GLY A 263 -31.61 -25.28 -14.63
N ILE A 264 -31.62 -25.84 -13.42
CA ILE A 264 -31.91 -27.27 -13.21
C ILE A 264 -33.30 -27.62 -13.77
N ASP A 265 -34.31 -26.78 -13.53
CA ASP A 265 -35.68 -27.04 -14.00
C ASP A 265 -35.80 -26.84 -15.51
N LEU A 266 -35.19 -25.78 -16.09
CA LEU A 266 -35.22 -25.49 -17.51
C LEU A 266 -34.58 -26.60 -18.38
N PHE A 267 -33.50 -27.23 -17.86
CA PHE A 267 -32.82 -28.34 -18.52
C PHE A 267 -33.37 -29.72 -18.13
N SER A 268 -34.42 -29.80 -17.28
CA SER A 268 -35.05 -31.06 -16.91
C SER A 268 -35.95 -31.62 -18.03
N GLN A 269 -35.98 -32.94 -18.18
CA GLN A 269 -36.90 -33.62 -19.12
C GLN A 269 -38.35 -33.46 -18.68
N GLU A 270 -38.59 -33.47 -17.39
CA GLU A 270 -39.91 -33.25 -16.78
C GLU A 270 -39.81 -32.04 -15.81
N PRO A 271 -40.08 -30.82 -16.30
CA PRO A 271 -40.00 -29.63 -15.44
C PRO A 271 -40.93 -29.71 -14.25
N TYR A 272 -40.42 -29.52 -13.06
CA TYR A 272 -41.22 -29.51 -11.82
C TYR A 272 -41.91 -28.17 -11.58
N LEU A 273 -41.26 -27.09 -12.00
CA LEU A 273 -41.76 -25.73 -11.89
C LEU A 273 -42.50 -25.35 -13.20
N VAL A 274 -43.80 -25.16 -13.15
CA VAL A 274 -44.62 -24.81 -14.34
C VAL A 274 -44.08 -23.55 -15.06
N VAL A 275 -43.60 -22.58 -14.29
CA VAL A 275 -42.90 -21.38 -14.81
C VAL A 275 -41.76 -21.09 -13.83
N PRO A 276 -40.55 -21.52 -14.12
CA PRO A 276 -39.40 -21.36 -13.17
C PRO A 276 -39.15 -19.92 -12.78
N GLY A 277 -39.22 -19.00 -13.73
CA GLY A 277 -39.09 -17.57 -13.49
C GLY A 277 -40.14 -17.00 -12.55
N LEU A 278 -41.39 -17.49 -12.62
CA LEU A 278 -42.49 -17.11 -11.71
C LEU A 278 -42.27 -17.66 -10.30
N ALA A 279 -41.85 -18.92 -10.20
CA ALA A 279 -41.51 -19.52 -8.91
C ALA A 279 -40.39 -18.77 -8.20
N LEU A 280 -39.32 -18.42 -8.91
CA LEU A 280 -38.21 -17.62 -8.36
C LEU A 280 -38.65 -16.22 -7.96
N ALA A 281 -39.41 -15.54 -8.83
CA ALA A 281 -39.92 -14.18 -8.54
C ALA A 281 -40.87 -14.19 -7.34
N GLY A 282 -41.79 -15.14 -7.28
CA GLY A 282 -42.79 -15.27 -6.19
C GLY A 282 -42.16 -15.64 -4.84
N THR A 283 -41.26 -16.63 -4.83
CA THR A 283 -40.57 -17.03 -3.58
C THR A 283 -39.62 -15.96 -3.08
N SER A 284 -38.91 -15.28 -3.97
CA SER A 284 -38.00 -14.18 -3.60
C SER A 284 -38.79 -12.99 -3.05
N LEU A 285 -39.95 -12.66 -3.66
CA LEU A 285 -40.85 -11.59 -3.20
C LEU A 285 -41.40 -11.93 -1.80
N ALA A 286 -41.97 -13.12 -1.62
CA ALA A 286 -42.52 -13.56 -0.37
C ALA A 286 -41.47 -13.58 0.75
N ALA A 287 -40.31 -14.15 0.49
CA ALA A 287 -39.19 -14.22 1.44
C ALA A 287 -38.66 -12.83 1.82
N SER A 288 -38.51 -11.91 0.85
CA SER A 288 -38.09 -10.54 1.11
C SER A 288 -39.12 -9.77 1.94
N ILE A 289 -40.41 -9.90 1.64
CA ILE A 289 -41.49 -9.29 2.42
C ILE A 289 -41.50 -9.85 3.86
N LEU A 290 -41.40 -11.17 4.04
CA LEU A 290 -41.29 -11.79 5.34
C LEU A 290 -40.06 -11.31 6.12
N GLY A 291 -38.92 -11.15 5.46
CA GLY A 291 -37.69 -10.61 6.05
C GLY A 291 -37.87 -9.19 6.54
N LEU A 292 -38.49 -8.33 5.72
CA LEU A 292 -38.81 -6.94 6.09
C LEU A 292 -39.77 -6.88 7.26
N VAL A 293 -40.87 -7.64 7.22
CA VAL A 293 -41.90 -7.65 8.30
C VAL A 293 -41.28 -8.18 9.60
N ALA A 294 -40.55 -9.29 9.56
CA ALA A 294 -39.90 -9.83 10.73
C ALA A 294 -38.85 -8.85 11.31
N SER A 295 -38.10 -8.15 10.48
CA SER A 295 -37.22 -7.09 10.94
C SER A 295 -38.01 -5.97 11.63
N GLY A 296 -39.10 -5.48 11.03
CA GLY A 296 -39.92 -4.41 11.59
C GLY A 296 -40.53 -4.75 12.95
N LEU A 297 -40.90 -6.03 13.15
CA LEU A 297 -41.42 -6.51 14.42
C LEU A 297 -40.36 -6.54 15.55
N THR A 298 -39.10 -6.70 15.20
CA THR A 298 -37.95 -6.78 16.14
C THR A 298 -37.19 -5.47 16.29
N LEU A 299 -37.55 -4.40 15.57
CA LEU A 299 -36.96 -3.10 15.79
C LEU A 299 -37.29 -2.58 17.20
N PRO A 300 -36.27 -2.06 17.94
CA PRO A 300 -36.52 -1.49 19.26
C PRO A 300 -37.54 -0.34 19.21
N GLY A 301 -38.36 -0.20 20.24
CA GLY A 301 -39.15 1.01 20.44
C GLY A 301 -38.26 2.19 20.81
N PRO A 302 -38.77 3.41 20.86
CA PRO A 302 -38.00 4.56 21.31
C PRO A 302 -37.58 4.37 22.76
N ASP A 303 -36.29 4.53 23.07
CA ASP A 303 -35.71 4.33 24.41
C ASP A 303 -36.22 5.37 25.43
N GLU A 304 -36.64 6.57 24.96
CA GLU A 304 -37.34 7.58 25.75
C GLU A 304 -38.24 8.46 24.86
N PRO A 305 -39.39 8.96 25.37
CA PRO A 305 -40.22 9.92 24.66
C PRO A 305 -39.56 11.30 24.68
N ASP A 306 -38.69 11.56 23.70
CA ASP A 306 -38.16 12.90 23.50
C ASP A 306 -39.28 13.81 22.99
N HIS A 307 -39.72 14.71 23.86
CA HIS A 307 -40.93 15.57 23.67
C HIS A 307 -40.81 16.55 22.49
N TRP A 308 -39.68 16.61 21.77
CA TRP A 308 -39.41 17.57 20.71
C TRP A 308 -39.33 16.99 19.27
N HIS A 309 -39.48 15.68 19.07
CA HIS A 309 -39.50 15.10 17.73
C HIS A 309 -40.92 14.72 17.29
N PRO A 310 -41.47 15.34 16.22
CA PRO A 310 -42.83 15.05 15.75
C PRO A 310 -43.00 13.68 15.09
N LEU A 311 -41.99 12.82 15.15
CA LEU A 311 -41.95 11.53 14.46
C LEU A 311 -41.74 10.41 15.49
N ASN A 312 -42.82 10.03 16.12
CA ASN A 312 -42.86 8.92 17.05
C ASN A 312 -42.50 7.58 16.40
N GLY A 313 -41.24 7.13 16.66
CA GLY A 313 -40.89 5.71 16.63
C GLY A 313 -40.57 5.10 15.26
N TYR A 314 -39.54 4.30 15.27
CA TYR A 314 -39.04 3.41 14.22
C TYR A 314 -40.09 2.56 13.56
N ARG A 315 -40.94 1.91 14.37
CA ARG A 315 -42.03 1.08 13.88
C ARG A 315 -43.01 1.87 13.03
N SER A 316 -43.27 3.13 13.35
CA SER A 316 -44.18 3.97 12.59
C SER A 316 -43.57 4.41 11.25
N THR A 317 -42.27 4.74 11.21
CA THR A 317 -41.58 5.07 9.97
C THR A 317 -41.44 3.86 9.07
N PHE A 318 -41.04 2.70 9.64
CA PHE A 318 -40.95 1.45 8.89
C PHE A 318 -42.32 1.01 8.37
N ALA A 319 -43.35 1.01 9.20
CA ALA A 319 -44.74 0.64 8.82
C ALA A 319 -45.28 1.54 7.70
N ARG A 320 -44.93 2.82 7.71
CA ARG A 320 -45.27 3.78 6.66
C ARG A 320 -44.55 3.54 5.35
N ASP A 321 -43.27 3.09 5.38
CA ASP A 321 -42.45 2.81 4.21
C ASP A 321 -42.65 1.38 3.67
N LEU A 322 -43.24 0.47 4.44
CA LEU A 322 -43.47 -0.92 4.04
C LEU A 322 -44.21 -1.05 2.70
N PRO A 323 -45.29 -0.28 2.41
CA PRO A 323 -45.92 -0.33 1.10
C PRO A 323 -45.00 0.09 -0.05
N LEU A 324 -44.06 1.02 0.19
CA LEU A 324 -43.09 1.45 -0.80
C LEU A 324 -42.06 0.35 -1.08
N TRP A 325 -41.60 -0.36 -0.03
CA TRP A 325 -40.77 -1.54 -0.18
C TRP A 325 -41.48 -2.65 -0.97
N ILE A 326 -42.73 -2.93 -0.63
CA ILE A 326 -43.53 -3.93 -1.35
C ILE A 326 -43.68 -3.52 -2.82
N GLY A 327 -43.96 -2.27 -3.12
CA GLY A 327 -44.04 -1.76 -4.50
C GLY A 327 -42.71 -1.91 -5.25
N ALA A 328 -41.59 -1.59 -4.65
CA ALA A 328 -40.27 -1.77 -5.26
C ALA A 328 -39.92 -3.24 -5.50
N LEU A 329 -40.26 -4.10 -4.55
CA LEU A 329 -40.07 -5.57 -4.68
C LEU A 329 -40.99 -6.19 -5.72
N LEU A 330 -42.24 -5.70 -5.89
CA LEU A 330 -43.15 -6.13 -6.94
C LEU A 330 -42.63 -5.80 -8.33
N ILE A 331 -42.08 -4.59 -8.50
CA ILE A 331 -41.43 -4.19 -9.77
C ILE A 331 -40.22 -5.08 -10.04
N ALA A 332 -39.37 -5.32 -9.02
CA ALA A 332 -38.22 -6.21 -9.18
C ALA A 332 -38.63 -7.65 -9.50
N ALA A 333 -39.69 -8.16 -8.86
CA ALA A 333 -40.25 -9.48 -9.15
C ALA A 333 -40.78 -9.55 -10.61
N ALA A 334 -41.46 -8.52 -11.11
CA ALA A 334 -41.92 -8.41 -12.49
C ALA A 334 -40.72 -8.41 -13.47
N VAL A 335 -39.66 -7.66 -13.17
CA VAL A 335 -38.43 -7.64 -13.98
C VAL A 335 -37.68 -8.96 -13.90
N THR A 336 -37.65 -9.63 -12.72
CA THR A 336 -37.08 -10.98 -12.58
C THR A 336 -37.84 -11.99 -13.43
N LEU A 337 -39.18 -11.94 -13.39
CA LEU A 337 -40.03 -12.78 -14.22
C LEU A 337 -39.81 -12.56 -15.71
N LEU A 338 -39.84 -11.28 -16.15
CA LEU A 338 -39.57 -10.91 -17.54
C LEU A 338 -38.20 -11.40 -17.99
N GLY A 339 -37.16 -11.23 -17.18
CA GLY A 339 -35.82 -11.74 -17.48
C GLY A 339 -35.80 -13.27 -17.57
N GLY A 340 -36.45 -13.96 -16.64
CA GLY A 340 -36.61 -15.41 -16.67
C GLY A 340 -37.27 -15.89 -17.98
N LEU A 341 -38.36 -15.26 -18.38
CA LEU A 341 -39.07 -15.58 -19.65
C LEU A 341 -38.21 -15.25 -20.88
N LEU A 342 -37.45 -14.17 -20.87
CA LEU A 342 -36.53 -13.83 -21.96
C LEU A 342 -35.39 -14.86 -22.04
N PHE A 343 -34.80 -15.24 -20.92
CA PHE A 343 -33.77 -16.30 -20.87
C PHE A 343 -34.32 -17.63 -21.37
N GLU A 344 -35.50 -18.01 -20.91
CA GLU A 344 -36.17 -19.23 -21.38
C GLU A 344 -36.35 -19.21 -22.91
N ARG A 345 -36.86 -18.15 -23.48
CA ARG A 345 -37.01 -18.01 -24.93
C ARG A 345 -35.70 -17.98 -25.71
N MET A 346 -34.70 -17.30 -25.19
CA MET A 346 -33.39 -17.23 -25.83
C MET A 346 -32.63 -18.55 -25.78
N LEU A 347 -32.80 -19.32 -24.69
CA LEU A 347 -32.08 -20.56 -24.48
C LEU A 347 -32.83 -21.79 -25.00
N ALA A 348 -34.17 -21.70 -25.20
CA ALA A 348 -35.00 -22.82 -25.58
C ALA A 348 -34.50 -23.61 -26.80
N PRO A 349 -34.04 -23.02 -27.91
CA PRO A 349 -33.50 -23.82 -29.04
C PRO A 349 -32.32 -24.65 -28.63
N GLY A 350 -31.32 -24.07 -27.96
CA GLY A 350 -30.12 -24.78 -27.50
C GLY A 350 -30.40 -25.81 -26.40
N VAL A 351 -31.38 -25.53 -25.51
CA VAL A 351 -31.85 -26.50 -24.50
C VAL A 351 -32.47 -27.72 -25.18
N GLN A 352 -33.32 -27.53 -26.20
CA GLN A 352 -33.92 -28.62 -26.92
C GLN A 352 -32.89 -29.48 -27.64
N ASP A 353 -31.85 -28.90 -28.22
CA ASP A 353 -30.74 -29.62 -28.81
C ASP A 353 -30.01 -30.47 -27.79
N ILE A 354 -29.71 -29.91 -26.62
CA ILE A 354 -29.09 -30.61 -25.48
C ILE A 354 -29.97 -31.77 -25.03
N LEU A 355 -31.27 -31.53 -24.80
CA LEU A 355 -32.19 -32.56 -24.34
C LEU A 355 -32.39 -33.70 -25.35
N ARG A 356 -32.26 -33.40 -26.63
CA ARG A 356 -32.38 -34.39 -27.70
C ARG A 356 -31.14 -35.25 -27.87
N ASP A 357 -29.96 -34.67 -27.77
CA ASP A 357 -28.73 -35.38 -28.10
C ASP A 357 -28.08 -36.05 -26.85
N TYR A 358 -28.28 -35.56 -25.66
CA TYR A 358 -27.75 -36.15 -24.42
C TYR A 358 -28.27 -37.60 -24.16
N PRO A 359 -29.55 -37.97 -24.36
CA PRO A 359 -29.99 -39.34 -24.18
C PRO A 359 -29.28 -40.33 -25.09
N LYS A 360 -28.88 -39.90 -26.30
CA LYS A 360 -28.15 -40.73 -27.26
C LYS A 360 -26.72 -41.01 -26.78
N ILE A 361 -26.10 -40.01 -26.16
CA ILE A 361 -24.76 -40.10 -25.57
C ILE A 361 -24.81 -40.92 -24.27
N ALA A 362 -25.83 -40.68 -23.44
CA ALA A 362 -26.04 -41.38 -22.17
C ALA A 362 -26.45 -42.84 -22.32
N SER A 363 -27.05 -43.20 -23.43
CA SER A 363 -27.48 -44.57 -23.76
C SER A 363 -26.43 -45.38 -24.55
N ASP A 364 -25.27 -44.81 -24.87
CA ASP A 364 -24.20 -45.54 -25.55
C ASP A 364 -23.63 -46.59 -24.58
N PRO A 365 -23.78 -47.88 -24.86
CA PRO A 365 -23.32 -48.98 -24.01
C PRO A 365 -21.79 -49.05 -23.90
N LEU A 366 -21.07 -48.37 -24.77
CA LEU A 366 -19.60 -48.27 -24.77
C LEU A 366 -19.10 -47.08 -23.92
N LEU A 367 -19.98 -46.14 -23.62
CA LEU A 367 -19.66 -44.99 -22.74
C LEU A 367 -20.37 -45.18 -21.40
N PRO A 368 -19.66 -45.45 -20.32
CA PRO A 368 -20.25 -45.38 -18.98
C PRO A 368 -20.98 -44.04 -18.81
N PRO A 369 -22.14 -44.00 -18.11
CA PRO A 369 -22.93 -42.78 -17.88
C PRO A 369 -22.13 -41.58 -17.38
N ARG A 370 -20.93 -41.80 -16.94
CA ARG A 370 -19.91 -40.96 -16.37
C ARG A 370 -19.10 -40.22 -17.44
N LEU A 371 -18.71 -40.90 -18.50
CA LEU A 371 -17.97 -40.29 -19.61
C LEU A 371 -18.92 -39.47 -20.49
N ALA A 372 -20.23 -39.73 -20.45
CA ALA A 372 -21.18 -39.00 -21.25
C ALA A 372 -21.22 -37.50 -20.89
N ALA A 373 -21.15 -37.17 -19.60
CA ALA A 373 -21.06 -35.78 -19.16
C ALA A 373 -19.70 -35.15 -19.53
N VAL A 374 -18.61 -35.90 -19.38
CA VAL A 374 -17.24 -35.48 -19.71
C VAL A 374 -17.05 -35.34 -21.21
N THR A 375 -17.54 -36.32 -21.99
CA THR A 375 -17.49 -36.28 -23.47
C THR A 375 -18.31 -35.11 -24.00
N PHE A 376 -19.41 -34.79 -23.34
CA PHE A 376 -20.24 -33.65 -23.64
C PHE A 376 -19.52 -32.30 -23.47
N TRP A 377 -18.66 -32.18 -22.47
CA TRP A 377 -17.82 -31.00 -22.29
C TRP A 377 -16.68 -30.91 -23.34
N HIS A 378 -16.22 -32.03 -23.85
CA HIS A 378 -15.05 -32.08 -24.72
C HIS A 378 -15.38 -32.14 -26.23
N GLN A 379 -16.58 -32.51 -26.59
CA GLN A 379 -17.01 -32.52 -28.01
C GLN A 379 -17.63 -31.18 -28.42
N ASP A 380 -17.38 -30.74 -29.65
CA ASP A 380 -17.77 -29.53 -30.37
C ASP A 380 -19.26 -29.14 -30.28
N LEU A 381 -19.78 -28.85 -29.13
CA LEU A 381 -21.20 -28.60 -28.99
C LEU A 381 -21.58 -27.12 -29.05
N PRO A 382 -22.44 -26.73 -30.04
CA PRO A 382 -23.20 -25.49 -30.00
C PRO A 382 -23.99 -25.33 -28.69
N ALA A 383 -24.26 -26.44 -28.04
CA ALA A 383 -25.04 -26.60 -26.81
C ALA A 383 -24.41 -26.01 -25.53
N LEU A 384 -23.09 -25.83 -25.43
CA LEU A 384 -22.44 -25.20 -24.25
C LEU A 384 -22.72 -23.70 -24.14
N SER A 385 -23.02 -23.03 -25.26
CA SER A 385 -23.29 -21.59 -25.23
C SER A 385 -24.47 -21.20 -24.33
N PRO A 386 -25.62 -21.92 -24.32
CA PRO A 386 -26.75 -21.60 -23.45
C PRO A 386 -26.43 -21.77 -21.99
N ILE A 387 -25.70 -22.83 -21.59
CA ILE A 387 -25.33 -23.09 -20.20
C ILE A 387 -24.31 -22.03 -19.72
N ALA A 388 -23.31 -21.74 -20.54
CA ALA A 388 -22.32 -20.71 -20.26
C ALA A 388 -22.98 -19.34 -20.11
N LEU A 389 -23.90 -18.97 -21.00
CA LEU A 389 -24.64 -17.73 -20.92
C LEU A 389 -25.52 -17.66 -19.66
N LEU A 390 -26.26 -18.73 -19.33
CA LEU A 390 -27.06 -18.81 -18.14
C LEU A 390 -26.19 -18.66 -16.88
N THR A 391 -25.06 -19.38 -16.82
CA THR A 391 -24.13 -19.35 -15.70
C THR A 391 -23.56 -17.95 -15.47
N VAL A 392 -23.18 -17.25 -16.53
CA VAL A 392 -22.57 -15.92 -16.42
C VAL A 392 -23.63 -14.83 -16.23
N LEU A 393 -24.64 -14.80 -17.11
CA LEU A 393 -25.59 -13.69 -17.18
C LEU A 393 -26.75 -13.81 -16.19
N GLY A 394 -27.16 -15.02 -15.79
CA GLY A 394 -28.28 -15.24 -14.88
C GLY A 394 -28.06 -14.59 -13.51
N PRO A 395 -26.98 -14.90 -12.78
CA PRO A 395 -26.67 -14.22 -11.51
C PRO A 395 -26.47 -12.72 -11.67
N LEU A 396 -25.84 -12.27 -12.78
CA LEU A 396 -25.66 -10.84 -13.06
C LEU A 396 -27.00 -10.12 -13.23
N TRP A 397 -27.94 -10.75 -13.96
CA TRP A 397 -29.28 -10.22 -14.13
C TRP A 397 -30.00 -10.08 -12.80
N LEU A 398 -30.01 -11.13 -11.97
CA LEU A 398 -30.65 -11.09 -10.66
C LEU A 398 -30.02 -10.04 -9.75
N MET A 399 -28.71 -9.90 -9.74
CA MET A 399 -28.05 -8.84 -8.97
C MET A 399 -28.39 -7.44 -9.52
N ALA A 400 -28.59 -7.28 -10.82
CA ALA A 400 -29.05 -6.03 -11.43
C ALA A 400 -30.46 -5.66 -10.96
N THR A 401 -31.37 -6.63 -10.82
CA THR A 401 -32.73 -6.38 -10.28
C THR A 401 -32.72 -5.84 -8.86
N GLN A 402 -31.74 -6.25 -8.04
CA GLN A 402 -31.54 -5.69 -6.70
C GLN A 402 -31.05 -4.24 -6.69
N LEU A 403 -30.33 -3.81 -7.72
CA LEU A 403 -30.01 -2.39 -7.90
C LEU A 403 -31.30 -1.60 -8.21
N LEU A 404 -32.18 -2.19 -9.02
CA LEU A 404 -33.47 -1.61 -9.34
C LEU A 404 -34.37 -1.43 -8.09
N VAL A 405 -34.40 -2.39 -7.18
CA VAL A 405 -35.15 -2.25 -5.89
C VAL A 405 -34.71 -1.00 -5.15
N ALA A 406 -33.41 -0.78 -5.01
CA ALA A 406 -32.88 0.39 -4.32
C ALA A 406 -33.28 1.72 -5.02
N ILE A 407 -33.20 1.75 -6.35
CA ILE A 407 -33.56 2.92 -7.16
C ILE A 407 -35.06 3.24 -7.05
N VAL A 408 -35.90 2.22 -7.23
CA VAL A 408 -37.38 2.37 -7.21
C VAL A 408 -37.88 2.76 -5.81
N PHE A 409 -37.35 2.12 -4.76
CA PHE A 409 -37.68 2.48 -3.38
C PHE A 409 -37.33 3.94 -3.07
N ALA A 410 -36.08 4.36 -3.42
CA ALA A 410 -35.65 5.73 -3.18
C ALA A 410 -36.49 6.74 -4.00
N GLY A 411 -36.87 6.39 -5.24
CA GLY A 411 -37.73 7.19 -6.11
C GLY A 411 -39.13 7.35 -5.56
N PHE A 412 -39.79 6.26 -5.17
CA PHE A 412 -41.14 6.29 -4.60
C PHE A 412 -41.19 7.09 -3.30
N ARG A 413 -40.18 6.89 -2.46
CA ARG A 413 -40.08 7.60 -1.18
C ARG A 413 -39.94 9.11 -1.38
N ASN A 414 -39.13 9.53 -2.35
CA ASN A 414 -39.01 10.95 -2.75
C ASN A 414 -40.33 11.51 -3.28
N ALA A 415 -41.01 10.80 -4.17
CA ALA A 415 -42.23 11.23 -4.79
C ALA A 415 -43.38 11.42 -3.76
N THR A 416 -43.38 10.67 -2.66
CA THR A 416 -44.42 10.76 -1.62
C THR A 416 -44.16 11.84 -0.59
N GLY A 417 -43.03 12.55 -0.65
CA GLY A 417 -42.67 13.63 0.29
C GLY A 417 -42.50 13.17 1.75
N ARG A 418 -42.42 11.85 1.99
CA ARG A 418 -42.45 11.21 3.34
C ARG A 418 -41.08 11.05 3.99
N THR A 419 -40.11 11.88 3.63
CA THR A 419 -38.73 11.68 4.03
C THR A 419 -38.31 12.51 5.22
N VAL A 420 -37.93 11.85 6.32
CA VAL A 420 -37.35 12.48 7.51
C VAL A 420 -35.86 12.75 7.34
N ARG A 421 -35.14 11.90 6.61
CA ARG A 421 -33.72 12.04 6.23
C ARG A 421 -33.50 11.48 4.83
N PRO A 422 -33.90 12.20 3.77
CA PRO A 422 -33.87 11.68 2.40
C PRO A 422 -32.47 11.38 1.91
N ASP A 423 -31.49 12.21 2.29
CA ASP A 423 -30.14 12.11 1.76
C ASP A 423 -29.36 10.96 2.37
N GLY A 424 -29.50 10.71 3.68
CA GLY A 424 -28.80 9.61 4.36
C GLY A 424 -29.18 8.23 3.83
N ASP A 425 -30.44 7.99 3.57
CA ASP A 425 -30.92 6.70 3.05
C ASP A 425 -30.54 6.50 1.58
N ARG A 426 -30.60 7.57 0.78
CA ARG A 426 -30.16 7.52 -0.64
C ARG A 426 -28.69 7.22 -0.73
N GLU A 427 -27.87 7.90 0.05
CA GLU A 427 -26.44 7.68 0.08
C GLU A 427 -26.08 6.27 0.54
N TRP A 428 -26.77 5.77 1.58
CA TRP A 428 -26.58 4.41 2.06
C TRP A 428 -26.94 3.35 1.00
N LEU A 429 -28.07 3.50 0.31
CA LEU A 429 -28.48 2.60 -0.77
C LEU A 429 -27.54 2.68 -1.97
N ALA A 430 -27.05 3.88 -2.31
CA ALA A 430 -26.05 4.07 -3.37
C ALA A 430 -24.73 3.36 -3.02
N ARG A 431 -24.25 3.51 -1.78
CA ARG A 431 -23.05 2.83 -1.30
C ARG A 431 -23.22 1.30 -1.26
N LEU A 432 -24.38 0.80 -0.80
CA LEU A 432 -24.68 -0.63 -0.86
C LEU A 432 -24.65 -1.14 -2.31
N SER A 433 -25.18 -0.38 -3.25
CA SER A 433 -25.15 -0.70 -4.68
C SER A 433 -23.72 -0.77 -5.20
N ALA A 434 -22.86 0.17 -4.85
CA ALA A 434 -21.45 0.19 -5.22
C ALA A 434 -20.68 -1.03 -4.67
N VAL A 435 -20.95 -1.43 -3.42
CA VAL A 435 -20.32 -2.62 -2.81
C VAL A 435 -20.75 -3.91 -3.54
N LYS A 436 -21.99 -3.99 -4.03
CA LYS A 436 -22.51 -5.14 -4.80
C LYS A 436 -21.88 -5.28 -6.18
N ILE A 437 -21.45 -4.20 -6.81
CA ILE A 437 -20.84 -4.23 -8.15
C ILE A 437 -19.54 -5.05 -8.16
N LYS A 438 -18.74 -5.02 -7.10
CA LYS A 438 -17.47 -5.74 -7.02
C LYS A 438 -17.62 -7.27 -7.22
N PRO A 439 -18.45 -8.00 -6.45
CA PRO A 439 -18.66 -9.43 -6.67
C PRO A 439 -19.34 -9.73 -8.02
N MET A 440 -20.21 -8.85 -8.51
CA MET A 440 -20.78 -8.99 -9.87
C MET A 440 -19.70 -8.98 -10.94
N LEU A 441 -18.82 -7.99 -10.91
CA LEU A 441 -17.70 -7.90 -11.87
C LEU A 441 -16.78 -9.12 -11.77
N LEU A 442 -16.44 -9.54 -10.55
CA LEU A 442 -15.61 -10.74 -10.36
C LEU A 442 -16.28 -11.99 -10.95
N TRP A 443 -17.56 -12.23 -10.65
CA TRP A 443 -18.32 -13.33 -11.22
C TRP A 443 -18.36 -13.28 -12.75
N GLY A 444 -18.66 -12.10 -13.32
CA GLY A 444 -18.72 -11.89 -14.76
C GLY A 444 -17.38 -12.14 -15.46
N VAL A 445 -16.29 -11.60 -14.91
CA VAL A 445 -14.92 -11.77 -15.47
C VAL A 445 -14.47 -13.22 -15.40
N VAL A 446 -14.64 -13.88 -14.26
CA VAL A 446 -14.21 -15.29 -14.08
C VAL A 446 -15.07 -16.21 -14.93
N GLY A 447 -16.38 -16.06 -14.86
CA GLY A 447 -17.31 -16.88 -15.66
C GLY A 447 -17.09 -16.70 -17.17
N PHE A 448 -16.89 -15.45 -17.61
CA PHE A 448 -16.53 -15.18 -19.01
C PHE A 448 -15.22 -15.86 -19.41
N ALA A 449 -14.18 -15.74 -18.60
CA ALA A 449 -12.89 -16.34 -18.92
C ALA A 449 -12.94 -17.86 -18.98
N VAL A 450 -13.58 -18.49 -17.97
CA VAL A 450 -13.57 -19.95 -17.81
C VAL A 450 -14.54 -20.67 -18.76
N LEU A 451 -15.67 -20.05 -19.04
CA LEU A 451 -16.74 -20.71 -19.84
C LEU A 451 -16.86 -20.14 -21.25
N ILE A 452 -16.99 -18.83 -21.41
CA ILE A 452 -17.27 -18.22 -22.71
C ILE A 452 -16.01 -18.09 -23.55
N LEU A 453 -14.92 -17.58 -22.97
CA LEU A 453 -13.68 -17.37 -23.69
C LEU A 453 -13.03 -18.71 -24.07
N ASP A 454 -13.02 -19.70 -23.17
CA ASP A 454 -12.51 -21.03 -23.45
C ASP A 454 -13.27 -21.69 -24.61
N TRP A 455 -14.60 -21.65 -24.55
CA TRP A 455 -15.46 -22.14 -25.63
C TRP A 455 -15.20 -21.40 -26.97
N ALA A 456 -15.14 -20.05 -26.94
CA ALA A 456 -14.95 -19.27 -28.17
C ALA A 456 -13.57 -19.52 -28.81
N LEU A 457 -12.52 -19.62 -28.03
CA LEU A 457 -11.16 -19.87 -28.52
C LEU A 457 -11.09 -21.26 -29.21
N ARG A 458 -11.68 -22.30 -28.62
CA ARG A 458 -11.74 -23.64 -29.23
C ARG A 458 -12.59 -23.67 -30.52
N ARG A 459 -13.69 -22.93 -30.52
CA ARG A 459 -14.63 -22.93 -31.65
C ARG A 459 -14.09 -22.19 -32.87
N TYR A 460 -13.39 -21.08 -32.67
CA TYR A 460 -12.99 -20.16 -33.73
C TYR A 460 -11.52 -20.20 -34.12
N ILE A 461 -10.66 -20.81 -33.31
CA ILE A 461 -9.22 -20.93 -33.60
C ILE A 461 -8.88 -22.40 -33.86
N PRO A 462 -8.68 -22.83 -35.15
CA PRO A 462 -8.29 -24.19 -35.45
C PRO A 462 -6.96 -24.58 -34.81
N GLY A 463 -6.94 -25.72 -34.14
CA GLY A 463 -5.73 -26.23 -33.48
C GLY A 463 -5.39 -25.49 -32.18
N TYR A 464 -6.35 -24.73 -31.62
CA TYR A 464 -6.17 -24.11 -30.30
C TYR A 464 -6.00 -25.23 -29.27
N ASP A 465 -4.74 -25.43 -28.87
CA ASP A 465 -4.39 -26.21 -27.70
C ASP A 465 -3.64 -25.29 -26.73
N MET A 466 -4.17 -25.16 -25.53
CA MET A 466 -3.60 -24.26 -24.53
C MET A 466 -2.37 -24.90 -23.93
N SER A 467 -1.25 -24.82 -24.65
CA SER A 467 0.04 -25.24 -24.17
C SER A 467 0.65 -24.20 -23.24
N LEU A 468 1.50 -24.65 -22.31
CA LEU A 468 2.32 -23.80 -21.45
C LEU A 468 3.13 -22.76 -22.26
N SER A 469 3.46 -23.08 -23.51
CA SER A 469 4.17 -22.20 -24.45
C SER A 469 3.35 -20.94 -24.83
N GLY A 470 2.04 -21.02 -25.00
CA GLY A 470 1.17 -19.87 -25.24
C GLY A 470 1.11 -18.92 -24.06
N PHE A 471 1.08 -19.46 -22.84
CA PHE A 471 1.16 -18.66 -21.61
C PHE A 471 2.51 -17.96 -21.48
N ILE A 472 3.61 -18.67 -21.68
CA ILE A 472 4.97 -18.11 -21.67
C ILE A 472 5.10 -16.99 -22.71
N ALA A 473 4.55 -17.18 -23.92
CA ALA A 473 4.57 -16.15 -24.95
C ALA A 473 3.76 -14.89 -24.56
N ALA A 474 2.59 -15.07 -23.93
CA ALA A 474 1.78 -13.94 -23.42
C ALA A 474 2.48 -13.19 -22.30
N VAL A 475 3.10 -13.89 -21.33
CA VAL A 475 3.88 -13.32 -20.24
C VAL A 475 5.13 -12.61 -20.77
N SER A 476 5.83 -13.22 -21.73
CA SER A 476 7.04 -12.63 -22.34
C SER A 476 6.71 -11.39 -23.17
N GLY A 477 5.61 -11.40 -23.92
CA GLY A 477 5.11 -10.24 -24.65
C GLY A 477 4.74 -9.08 -23.72
N PHE A 478 4.08 -9.38 -22.60
CA PHE A 478 3.75 -8.41 -21.58
C PHE A 478 5.01 -7.84 -20.88
N ALA A 479 5.98 -8.69 -20.54
CA ALA A 479 7.24 -8.27 -19.96
C ALA A 479 8.05 -7.36 -20.91
N ALA A 480 8.04 -7.65 -22.21
CA ALA A 480 8.68 -6.82 -23.23
C ALA A 480 8.01 -5.44 -23.37
N VAL A 481 6.68 -5.37 -23.30
CA VAL A 481 5.93 -4.09 -23.32
C VAL A 481 6.14 -3.29 -22.03
N SER A 482 6.20 -3.95 -20.89
CA SER A 482 6.41 -3.32 -19.58
C SER A 482 7.87 -2.89 -19.36
N GLY A 483 8.85 -3.66 -19.83
CA GLY A 483 10.29 -3.42 -19.71
C GLY A 483 10.84 -2.39 -20.71
N GLY A 484 10.15 -2.15 -21.82
CA GLY A 484 10.62 -1.31 -22.93
C GLY A 484 10.76 0.19 -22.66
N LYS A 485 10.46 0.67 -21.44
CA LYS A 485 10.57 2.09 -21.07
C LYS A 485 11.62 2.43 -20.02
N SER A 486 12.27 1.46 -19.41
CA SER A 486 13.38 1.73 -18.49
C SER A 486 14.74 1.91 -19.23
N SER A 487 14.83 1.67 -20.52
CA SER A 487 16.06 1.79 -21.31
C SER A 487 15.94 2.80 -22.46
N LYS A 488 15.63 4.06 -22.15
CA LYS A 488 15.99 5.17 -23.05
C LYS A 488 17.36 5.73 -22.69
N SER A 489 18.37 4.94 -22.91
CA SER A 489 19.76 5.39 -23.09
C SER A 489 20.40 4.46 -24.13
N GLY A 490 20.47 4.91 -25.36
CA GLY A 490 21.15 4.20 -26.43
C GLY A 490 20.38 4.27 -27.75
N ASN A 491 20.92 5.05 -28.68
CA ASN A 491 20.54 5.07 -30.08
C ASN A 491 20.54 3.66 -30.67
N SER A 492 19.35 3.11 -30.87
CA SER A 492 19.16 2.09 -31.89
C SER A 492 17.80 2.31 -32.55
N THR A 493 17.83 2.97 -33.68
CA THR A 493 16.76 3.07 -34.67
C THR A 493 16.50 1.70 -35.24
N SER A 494 15.57 0.94 -34.64
CA SER A 494 14.88 -0.12 -35.35
C SER A 494 13.44 0.32 -35.60
N LYS A 495 13.14 0.55 -36.87
CA LYS A 495 11.81 0.85 -37.40
C LYS A 495 10.86 -0.32 -37.11
N VAL A 496 10.14 -0.26 -36.00
CA VAL A 496 8.86 -0.97 -35.87
C VAL A 496 7.78 0.04 -36.29
N GLN A 497 7.65 0.23 -37.60
CA GLN A 497 6.52 0.92 -38.21
C GLN A 497 5.38 -0.07 -38.36
N GLY A 498 4.33 0.10 -37.57
CA GLY A 498 3.10 -0.67 -37.62
C GLY A 498 2.11 -0.13 -36.59
N ILE A 499 1.01 -0.80 -36.42
CA ILE A 499 -0.10 -0.51 -35.51
C ILE A 499 0.35 -0.04 -34.10
N SER A 500 1.56 -0.44 -33.65
CA SER A 500 2.17 -0.01 -32.38
C SER A 500 2.45 1.49 -32.31
N GLY A 501 2.80 2.16 -33.40
CA GLY A 501 3.08 3.60 -33.42
C GLY A 501 1.81 4.45 -33.25
N PHE A 502 0.68 3.97 -33.78
CA PHE A 502 -0.61 4.67 -33.68
C PHE A 502 -1.19 4.54 -32.27
N VAL A 503 -1.17 3.32 -31.69
CA VAL A 503 -1.70 3.04 -30.33
C VAL A 503 -0.91 3.81 -29.26
N LEU A 504 0.44 3.85 -29.35
CA LEU A 504 1.30 4.57 -28.41
C LEU A 504 1.11 6.09 -28.43
N LYS A 505 0.58 6.65 -29.50
CA LYS A 505 0.34 8.09 -29.62
C LYS A 505 -0.93 8.55 -28.91
N TYR A 506 -1.94 7.70 -28.81
CA TYR A 506 -3.29 8.05 -28.28
C TYR A 506 -3.65 7.38 -26.96
N VAL A 507 -2.97 6.31 -26.53
CA VAL A 507 -3.26 5.61 -25.28
C VAL A 507 -2.18 5.92 -24.24
N PRO A 508 -2.53 6.47 -23.07
CA PRO A 508 -1.57 6.65 -21.97
C PRO A 508 -0.93 5.31 -21.60
N VAL A 509 0.36 5.32 -21.24
CA VAL A 509 1.09 4.11 -20.85
C VAL A 509 0.41 3.31 -19.74
N GLN A 510 -0.20 4.02 -18.78
CA GLN A 510 -0.99 3.38 -17.72
C GLN A 510 -2.19 2.60 -18.27
N GLY A 511 -2.83 3.09 -19.34
CA GLY A 511 -3.90 2.38 -20.03
C GLY A 511 -3.43 1.10 -20.71
N LEU A 512 -2.24 1.12 -21.33
CA LEU A 512 -1.65 -0.09 -21.93
C LEU A 512 -1.26 -1.13 -20.88
N ILE A 513 -0.71 -0.69 -19.74
CA ILE A 513 -0.41 -1.59 -18.61
C ILE A 513 -1.70 -2.20 -18.07
N ALA A 514 -2.76 -1.41 -17.89
CA ALA A 514 -4.05 -1.88 -17.40
C ALA A 514 -4.69 -2.90 -18.38
N LEU A 515 -4.65 -2.63 -19.69
CA LEU A 515 -5.16 -3.54 -20.71
C LEU A 515 -4.36 -4.86 -20.72
N GLY A 516 -3.03 -4.78 -20.74
CA GLY A 516 -2.17 -5.96 -20.71
C GLY A 516 -2.38 -6.80 -19.44
N THR A 517 -2.55 -6.13 -18.30
CA THR A 517 -2.89 -6.78 -17.03
C THR A 517 -4.26 -7.49 -17.11
N GLY A 518 -5.26 -6.84 -17.70
CA GLY A 518 -6.58 -7.43 -17.90
C GLY A 518 -6.53 -8.70 -18.75
N VAL A 519 -5.85 -8.66 -19.90
CA VAL A 519 -5.64 -9.82 -20.77
C VAL A 519 -4.89 -10.93 -20.02
N PHE A 520 -3.83 -10.60 -19.28
CA PHE A 520 -3.08 -11.57 -18.49
C PHE A 520 -3.96 -12.27 -17.45
N ILE A 521 -4.81 -11.54 -16.73
CA ILE A 521 -5.73 -12.11 -15.73
C ILE A 521 -6.78 -13.02 -16.39
N LEU A 522 -7.35 -12.61 -17.53
CA LEU A 522 -8.30 -13.46 -18.26
C LEU A 522 -7.65 -14.78 -18.68
N MET A 523 -6.43 -14.74 -19.23
CA MET A 523 -5.69 -15.94 -19.60
C MET A 523 -5.35 -16.82 -18.39
N LEU A 524 -5.02 -16.19 -17.26
CA LEU A 524 -4.73 -16.92 -16.03
C LEU A 524 -5.96 -17.67 -15.50
N PHE A 525 -7.13 -17.03 -15.46
CA PHE A 525 -8.37 -17.70 -15.07
C PHE A 525 -8.76 -18.81 -16.04
N LEU A 526 -8.57 -18.58 -17.32
CA LEU A 526 -8.81 -19.60 -18.35
C LEU A 526 -7.94 -20.85 -18.13
N ILE A 527 -6.62 -20.69 -17.89
CA ILE A 527 -5.70 -21.79 -17.62
C ILE A 527 -6.08 -22.54 -16.35
N LEU A 528 -6.29 -21.81 -15.26
CA LEU A 528 -6.61 -22.41 -13.97
C LEU A 528 -7.97 -23.11 -13.99
N GLY A 529 -8.97 -22.53 -14.68
CA GLY A 529 -10.27 -23.16 -14.88
C GLY A 529 -10.14 -24.46 -15.68
N ARG A 530 -9.24 -24.51 -16.68
CA ARG A 530 -8.98 -25.72 -17.44
C ARG A 530 -8.30 -26.81 -16.63
N ILE A 531 -7.28 -26.42 -15.83
CA ILE A 531 -6.62 -27.38 -14.91
C ILE A 531 -7.64 -27.94 -13.92
N GLU A 532 -8.52 -27.08 -13.40
CA GLU A 532 -9.57 -27.47 -12.47
C GLU A 532 -10.57 -28.43 -13.10
N GLN A 533 -11.02 -28.17 -14.33
CA GLN A 533 -11.91 -29.09 -15.06
C GLN A 533 -11.26 -30.45 -15.27
N ASN A 534 -10.02 -30.51 -15.75
CA ASN A 534 -9.30 -31.78 -15.94
C ASN A 534 -9.13 -32.54 -14.63
N LEU A 535 -8.91 -31.85 -13.51
CA LEU A 535 -8.85 -32.45 -12.19
C LEU A 535 -10.22 -32.98 -11.75
N ALA A 536 -11.29 -32.24 -12.03
CA ALA A 536 -12.66 -32.67 -11.74
C ALA A 536 -13.03 -33.92 -12.52
N ASP A 537 -12.65 -34.00 -13.82
CA ASP A 537 -12.82 -35.18 -14.65
C ASP A 537 -12.12 -36.37 -14.02
N TRP A 538 -10.84 -36.25 -13.70
CA TRP A 538 -10.04 -37.31 -13.09
C TRP A 538 -10.60 -37.79 -11.74
N ILE A 539 -11.03 -36.88 -10.87
CA ILE A 539 -11.65 -37.24 -9.58
C ILE A 539 -12.99 -37.92 -9.82
N ALA A 540 -13.83 -37.38 -10.70
CA ALA A 540 -15.15 -37.97 -11.03
C ALA A 540 -15.03 -39.39 -11.51
N ASP A 541 -14.09 -39.68 -12.42
CA ASP A 541 -13.79 -41.03 -12.91
C ASP A 541 -13.33 -41.94 -11.77
N SER A 542 -12.52 -41.41 -10.83
CA SER A 542 -11.95 -42.20 -9.72
C SER A 542 -13.00 -42.60 -8.67
N ILE A 543 -13.99 -41.70 -8.41
CA ILE A 543 -15.02 -41.94 -7.38
C ILE A 543 -16.27 -42.61 -7.92
N ALA A 544 -16.38 -42.73 -9.20
CA ALA A 544 -17.55 -43.23 -9.85
C ALA A 544 -17.72 -44.76 -9.58
N ASP A 545 -18.66 -45.15 -8.72
CA ASP A 545 -19.01 -46.50 -8.34
C ASP A 545 -20.49 -46.77 -8.71
N PRO A 546 -20.84 -47.91 -9.38
CA PRO A 546 -22.21 -48.30 -9.61
C PRO A 546 -23.08 -48.40 -8.38
N ARG A 547 -22.46 -48.53 -7.21
CA ARG A 547 -23.15 -48.63 -5.91
C ARG A 547 -23.57 -47.25 -5.35
N LEU A 548 -23.06 -46.13 -5.91
CA LEU A 548 -23.48 -44.83 -5.49
C LEU A 548 -24.97 -44.61 -5.76
N PRO A 549 -25.72 -43.97 -4.87
CA PRO A 549 -27.09 -43.60 -5.13
C PRO A 549 -27.22 -42.84 -6.45
N GLN A 550 -28.17 -43.17 -7.28
CA GLN A 550 -28.33 -42.57 -8.61
C GLN A 550 -28.52 -41.05 -8.60
N TRP A 551 -28.94 -40.48 -7.45
CA TRP A 551 -29.05 -39.04 -7.28
C TRP A 551 -27.72 -38.34 -7.00
N VAL A 552 -26.63 -39.07 -6.71
CA VAL A 552 -25.29 -38.52 -6.52
C VAL A 552 -24.59 -38.41 -7.84
N ASP A 553 -24.19 -37.22 -8.25
CA ASP A 553 -23.40 -36.98 -9.46
C ASP A 553 -21.91 -36.93 -9.14
N PRO A 554 -21.08 -37.85 -9.66
CA PRO A 554 -19.65 -37.86 -9.39
C PRO A 554 -18.92 -36.56 -9.80
N TYR A 555 -19.36 -35.92 -10.88
CA TYR A 555 -18.75 -34.72 -11.38
C TYR A 555 -19.01 -33.51 -10.47
N VAL A 556 -20.24 -33.34 -10.01
CA VAL A 556 -20.60 -32.32 -9.01
C VAL A 556 -19.86 -32.57 -7.71
N VAL A 557 -19.80 -33.85 -7.26
CA VAL A 557 -19.06 -34.23 -6.04
C VAL A 557 -17.56 -33.93 -6.20
N ALA A 558 -16.96 -34.16 -7.37
CA ALA A 558 -15.57 -33.84 -7.63
C ALA A 558 -15.26 -32.35 -7.42
N HIS A 559 -16.11 -31.44 -7.88
CA HIS A 559 -15.95 -30.01 -7.66
C HIS A 559 -16.04 -29.64 -6.17
N PHE A 560 -16.94 -30.27 -5.39
CA PHE A 560 -16.97 -30.07 -3.96
C PHE A 560 -15.72 -30.59 -3.24
N ILE A 561 -15.17 -31.74 -3.70
CA ILE A 561 -13.90 -32.26 -3.19
C ILE A 561 -12.76 -31.29 -3.50
N ILE A 562 -12.68 -30.77 -4.73
CA ILE A 562 -11.66 -29.78 -5.13
C ILE A 562 -11.80 -28.51 -4.25
N LEU A 563 -13.03 -28.02 -4.07
CA LEU A 563 -13.29 -26.83 -3.25
C LEU A 563 -12.83 -27.05 -1.80
N ALA A 564 -13.11 -28.20 -1.20
CA ALA A 564 -12.68 -28.57 0.14
C ALA A 564 -11.14 -28.66 0.25
N ILE A 565 -10.49 -29.33 -0.72
CA ILE A 565 -9.03 -29.46 -0.77
C ILE A 565 -8.38 -28.08 -0.88
N LEU A 566 -8.85 -27.25 -1.81
CA LEU A 566 -8.32 -25.90 -2.01
C LEU A 566 -8.50 -25.04 -0.76
N PHE A 567 -9.68 -25.12 -0.11
CA PHE A 567 -9.96 -24.38 1.12
C PHE A 567 -8.99 -24.79 2.25
N VAL A 568 -8.82 -26.10 2.47
CA VAL A 568 -7.89 -26.63 3.48
C VAL A 568 -6.44 -26.24 3.14
N ALA A 569 -6.07 -26.36 1.86
CA ALA A 569 -4.73 -25.96 1.39
C ALA A 569 -4.47 -24.48 1.63
N LEU A 570 -5.43 -23.59 1.32
CA LEU A 570 -5.30 -22.15 1.56
C LEU A 570 -5.18 -21.81 3.06
N LEU A 571 -5.93 -22.47 3.92
CA LEU A 571 -5.81 -22.29 5.38
C LEU A 571 -4.46 -22.75 5.90
N PHE A 572 -3.96 -23.89 5.40
CA PHE A 572 -2.67 -24.45 5.80
C PHE A 572 -1.51 -23.59 5.27
N LEU A 573 -1.47 -23.32 3.96
CA LEU A 573 -0.41 -22.56 3.31
C LEU A 573 -0.37 -21.11 3.79
N GLY A 574 -1.54 -20.48 4.00
CA GLY A 574 -1.64 -19.12 4.54
C GLY A 574 -0.99 -18.95 5.92
N ARG A 575 -0.95 -20.03 6.72
CA ARG A 575 -0.26 -20.04 8.02
C ARG A 575 1.21 -20.42 7.96
N ARG A 576 1.63 -21.16 6.92
CA ARG A 576 3.01 -21.69 6.80
C ARG A 576 3.92 -20.81 5.96
N ILE A 577 3.37 -20.18 4.91
CA ILE A 577 4.13 -19.29 4.04
C ILE A 577 4.02 -17.88 4.60
N GLN A 578 5.08 -17.41 5.29
CA GLN A 578 5.12 -16.05 5.84
C GLN A 578 5.43 -15.03 4.75
N VAL A 579 4.52 -14.07 4.57
CA VAL A 579 4.58 -13.05 3.52
C VAL A 579 5.86 -12.21 3.55
N ASN A 580 6.38 -11.85 4.72
CA ASN A 580 7.60 -11.06 4.85
C ASN A 580 8.87 -11.88 4.54
N ARG A 581 8.94 -13.14 5.01
CA ARG A 581 10.12 -14.01 4.82
C ARG A 581 10.36 -14.41 3.39
N PHE A 582 9.27 -14.63 2.64
CA PHE A 582 9.32 -15.09 1.26
C PHE A 582 9.04 -13.95 0.27
N SER A 583 9.36 -12.71 0.63
CA SER A 583 9.39 -11.55 -0.25
C SER A 583 10.83 -11.18 -0.62
N LEU A 584 10.99 -10.22 -1.53
CA LEU A 584 12.30 -9.67 -1.85
C LEU A 584 12.90 -8.84 -0.71
N ASN A 585 12.09 -8.46 0.30
CA ASN A 585 12.58 -7.72 1.48
C ASN A 585 13.70 -8.46 2.20
N GLY A 586 13.58 -9.78 2.41
CA GLY A 586 14.60 -10.58 3.07
C GLY A 586 15.95 -10.55 2.35
N LEU A 587 15.97 -10.67 1.02
CA LEU A 587 17.17 -10.54 0.21
C LEU A 587 17.78 -9.14 0.35
N TYR A 588 16.96 -8.13 0.18
CA TYR A 588 17.36 -6.74 0.25
C TYR A 588 17.93 -6.36 1.62
N ARG A 589 17.22 -6.70 2.70
CA ARG A 589 17.66 -6.52 4.09
C ARG A 589 19.04 -7.13 4.34
N ASN A 590 19.23 -8.38 3.94
CA ASN A 590 20.49 -9.08 4.17
C ASN A 590 21.65 -8.45 3.38
N ARG A 591 21.40 -7.99 2.15
CA ARG A 591 22.42 -7.30 1.34
C ARG A 591 22.78 -5.93 1.92
N LEU A 592 21.78 -5.16 2.41
CA LEU A 592 22.02 -3.91 3.13
C LEU A 592 22.80 -4.14 4.43
N ALA A 593 22.43 -5.14 5.23
CA ALA A 593 23.14 -5.45 6.45
C ALA A 593 24.61 -5.76 6.17
N ARG A 594 24.91 -6.60 5.19
CA ARG A 594 26.30 -6.96 4.81
C ARG A 594 27.10 -5.75 4.35
N ALA A 595 26.54 -4.91 3.47
CA ALA A 595 27.26 -3.81 2.84
C ALA A 595 27.45 -2.61 3.76
N PHE A 596 26.39 -2.18 4.43
CA PHE A 596 26.42 -0.96 5.25
C PHE A 596 26.71 -1.28 6.72
N LEU A 597 25.96 -2.17 7.36
CA LEU A 597 26.21 -2.45 8.77
C LEU A 597 27.50 -3.26 8.97
N GLY A 598 27.77 -4.22 8.10
CA GLY A 598 29.02 -4.95 8.09
C GLY A 598 30.22 -4.07 7.74
N GLY A 599 30.04 -3.11 6.78
CA GLY A 599 31.07 -2.13 6.43
C GLY A 599 31.47 -1.18 7.55
N ALA A 600 30.64 -1.05 8.60
CA ALA A 600 30.92 -0.26 9.80
C ALA A 600 31.76 -1.00 10.86
N ARG A 601 32.05 -2.28 10.66
CA ARG A 601 32.69 -3.16 11.64
C ARG A 601 34.13 -3.54 11.22
N ARG A 602 35.08 -3.37 12.11
CA ARG A 602 36.48 -3.79 11.89
C ARG A 602 36.70 -5.28 12.11
N LYS A 603 35.98 -5.88 13.09
CA LYS A 603 36.05 -7.30 13.41
C LYS A 603 34.77 -7.98 12.98
N ARG A 604 34.85 -8.70 11.86
CA ARG A 604 33.77 -9.52 11.34
C ARG A 604 34.22 -10.97 11.27
N GLU A 605 33.27 -11.87 11.52
CA GLU A 605 33.45 -13.32 11.37
C GLU A 605 32.41 -13.84 10.36
N PRO A 606 32.54 -13.46 9.07
CA PRO A 606 31.57 -13.84 8.08
C PRO A 606 31.67 -15.31 7.74
N ASP A 607 30.53 -15.95 7.55
CA ASP A 607 30.48 -17.29 6.98
C ASP A 607 31.22 -17.32 5.63
N PRO A 608 32.21 -18.24 5.44
CA PRO A 608 33.07 -18.23 4.25
C PRO A 608 32.32 -18.42 2.92
N PHE A 609 31.15 -19.07 2.96
CA PHE A 609 30.36 -19.37 1.76
C PHE A 609 29.38 -18.24 1.40
N THR A 610 28.71 -17.68 2.41
CA THR A 610 27.66 -16.67 2.21
C THR A 610 28.16 -15.25 2.35
N GLY A 611 29.24 -15.03 3.05
CA GLY A 611 29.79 -13.70 3.40
C GLY A 611 28.94 -12.95 4.43
N PHE A 612 27.93 -13.58 5.06
CA PHE A 612 27.13 -12.99 6.11
C PHE A 612 27.72 -13.24 7.49
N ASP A 613 27.68 -12.22 8.33
CA ASP A 613 27.99 -12.28 9.74
C ASP A 613 26.72 -11.89 10.52
N ALA A 614 26.27 -12.76 11.41
CA ALA A 614 25.08 -12.50 12.23
C ALA A 614 25.25 -11.26 13.13
N GLY A 615 26.48 -10.97 13.53
CA GLY A 615 26.82 -9.78 14.31
C GLY A 615 26.78 -8.46 13.55
N ASP A 616 26.64 -8.45 12.21
CA ASP A 616 26.53 -7.19 11.43
C ASP A 616 25.30 -6.38 11.83
N ASN A 617 24.17 -7.04 12.08
CA ASN A 617 22.92 -6.40 12.47
C ASN A 617 22.85 -6.12 13.98
N VAL A 618 22.04 -5.15 14.39
CA VAL A 618 21.82 -4.75 15.78
C VAL A 618 20.34 -4.42 16.03
N ARG A 619 19.88 -4.62 17.27
CA ARG A 619 18.50 -4.20 17.64
C ARG A 619 18.43 -2.70 17.80
N MET A 620 17.30 -2.08 17.33
CA MET A 620 17.10 -0.63 17.39
C MET A 620 17.27 -0.06 18.80
N HIS A 621 16.74 -0.73 19.84
CA HIS A 621 16.81 -0.26 21.21
C HIS A 621 18.25 -0.21 21.77
N LYS A 622 19.21 -0.97 21.22
CA LYS A 622 20.61 -0.93 21.61
C LYS A 622 21.33 0.34 21.14
N LEU A 623 20.71 1.09 20.22
CA LEU A 623 21.21 2.39 19.73
C LEU A 623 20.74 3.58 20.59
N ALA A 624 20.00 3.33 21.68
CA ALA A 624 19.64 4.38 22.62
C ALA A 624 20.90 5.00 23.23
N PRO A 625 20.91 6.33 23.44
CA PRO A 625 22.04 7.01 24.08
C PRO A 625 22.38 6.38 25.42
N ARG A 626 23.67 6.16 25.69
CA ARG A 626 24.18 5.60 26.94
C ARG A 626 25.03 6.62 27.66
N GLY A 627 24.48 7.23 28.72
CA GLY A 627 25.24 8.07 29.66
C GLY A 627 25.31 9.55 29.32
N ALA A 628 25.77 10.34 30.28
CA ALA A 628 26.02 11.76 30.18
C ALA A 628 27.08 12.08 29.11
N GLY A 629 26.75 12.85 28.08
CA GLY A 629 27.73 13.16 27.05
C GLY A 629 27.26 14.04 25.89
N GLY A 630 26.11 14.70 25.96
CA GLY A 630 25.69 15.67 24.95
C GLY A 630 24.97 15.08 23.72
N PRO A 631 24.76 15.88 22.67
CA PRO A 631 24.01 15.50 21.47
C PRO A 631 24.55 14.23 20.84
N CYS A 632 23.68 13.30 20.48
CA CYS A 632 24.07 11.92 20.19
C CYS A 632 23.57 11.38 18.85
N LEU A 633 23.11 12.26 17.92
CA LEU A 633 22.55 11.84 16.63
C LEU A 633 21.45 10.78 16.82
N TYR A 634 20.48 11.04 17.69
CA TYR A 634 19.38 10.11 17.96
C TYR A 634 18.68 9.70 16.66
N PRO A 635 18.72 8.39 16.28
CA PRO A 635 18.25 7.98 14.98
C PRO A 635 16.73 7.91 14.90
N VAL A 636 16.18 8.53 13.87
CA VAL A 636 14.76 8.46 13.48
C VAL A 636 14.69 7.91 12.06
N ILE A 637 14.28 6.64 11.92
CA ILE A 637 14.13 6.00 10.61
C ILE A 637 12.70 6.16 10.16
N ASN A 638 12.48 6.93 9.11
CA ASN A 638 11.16 7.22 8.56
C ASN A 638 10.74 6.17 7.55
N VAL A 639 9.51 5.68 7.68
CA VAL A 639 8.84 4.76 6.78
C VAL A 639 7.41 5.25 6.50
N ALA A 640 6.79 4.77 5.45
CA ALA A 640 5.41 5.07 5.12
C ALA A 640 4.47 3.94 5.54
N LEU A 641 3.45 4.26 6.33
CA LEU A 641 2.29 3.42 6.56
C LEU A 641 1.31 3.60 5.40
N ASN A 642 1.09 2.56 4.61
CA ASN A 642 0.17 2.64 3.47
C ASN A 642 -1.28 2.49 3.91
N VAL A 643 -2.11 3.46 3.55
CA VAL A 643 -3.53 3.58 3.93
C VAL A 643 -4.40 3.81 2.68
N THR A 644 -4.22 2.94 1.68
CA THR A 644 -4.89 3.07 0.38
C THR A 644 -6.43 2.96 0.48
N ALA A 645 -6.96 2.35 1.53
CA ALA A 645 -8.38 2.21 1.83
C ALA A 645 -8.82 3.01 3.07
N SER A 646 -8.10 4.08 3.42
CA SER A 646 -8.46 4.92 4.57
C SER A 646 -9.83 5.58 4.38
N GLU A 647 -10.63 5.62 5.46
CA GLU A 647 -11.89 6.38 5.50
C GLU A 647 -11.67 7.89 5.72
N LYS A 648 -10.47 8.32 6.06
CA LYS A 648 -10.13 9.72 6.23
C LYS A 648 -10.06 10.39 4.85
N LEU A 649 -10.96 11.33 4.54
CA LEU A 649 -11.00 12.02 3.25
C LEU A 649 -9.69 12.76 2.94
N ALA A 650 -9.03 13.33 3.94
CA ALA A 650 -7.72 13.98 3.80
C ALA A 650 -6.62 13.03 3.27
N TRP A 651 -6.76 11.73 3.46
CA TRP A 651 -5.78 10.71 3.07
C TRP A 651 -6.07 10.05 1.71
N GLN A 652 -7.21 10.33 1.10
CA GLN A 652 -7.58 9.77 -0.21
C GLN A 652 -6.57 10.11 -1.30
N GLU A 653 -5.94 11.27 -1.22
CA GLU A 653 -4.86 11.67 -2.12
C GLU A 653 -3.50 11.13 -1.67
N ARG A 654 -3.14 11.30 -0.40
CA ARG A 654 -1.83 10.90 0.13
C ARG A 654 -1.65 9.39 0.17
N LYS A 655 -2.67 8.63 0.54
CA LYS A 655 -2.69 7.15 0.68
C LYS A 655 -1.57 6.58 1.55
N ALA A 656 -0.92 7.43 2.33
CA ALA A 656 0.17 7.09 3.23
C ALA A 656 0.17 8.00 4.46
N GLU A 657 0.64 7.47 5.58
CA GLU A 657 0.88 8.17 6.85
C GLU A 657 2.36 8.01 7.26
N PRO A 658 2.92 8.94 8.06
CA PRO A 658 4.25 8.75 8.61
C PRO A 658 4.26 7.61 9.62
N PHE A 659 5.32 6.83 9.63
CA PHE A 659 5.63 5.88 10.69
C PHE A 659 7.14 5.91 10.96
N VAL A 660 7.54 5.78 12.21
CA VAL A 660 8.96 5.87 12.59
C VAL A 660 9.41 4.69 13.42
N PHE A 661 10.69 4.34 13.23
CA PHE A 661 11.42 3.48 14.13
C PHE A 661 12.50 4.32 14.82
N THR A 662 12.44 4.38 16.14
CA THR A 662 13.47 5.01 16.98
C THR A 662 14.00 4.02 18.00
N PRO A 663 15.10 4.29 18.69
CA PRO A 663 15.61 3.41 19.74
C PRO A 663 14.61 3.12 20.86
N LEU A 664 13.80 4.10 21.24
CA LEU A 664 12.83 3.95 22.32
C LEU A 664 11.50 3.40 21.82
N TYR A 665 10.98 3.93 20.73
CA TYR A 665 9.62 3.66 20.29
C TYR A 665 9.49 3.41 18.79
N SER A 666 8.49 2.61 18.42
CA SER A 666 8.08 2.36 17.03
C SER A 666 6.59 2.63 16.91
N GLY A 667 6.19 3.48 15.95
CA GLY A 667 4.78 3.86 15.79
C GLY A 667 4.56 5.09 14.93
N SER A 668 3.36 5.66 15.04
CA SER A 668 2.94 6.86 14.29
C SER A 668 2.10 7.80 15.14
N GLY A 669 2.35 9.09 14.99
CA GLY A 669 1.51 10.13 15.58
C GLY A 669 0.12 10.25 14.97
N MET A 670 -0.13 9.56 13.85
CA MET A 670 -1.42 9.60 13.14
C MET A 670 -2.31 8.38 13.43
N LEU A 671 -1.77 7.34 14.07
CA LEU A 671 -2.53 6.17 14.47
C LEU A 671 -3.48 6.50 15.64
N LYS A 672 -4.68 5.92 15.59
CA LYS A 672 -5.70 6.09 16.63
C LYS A 672 -5.86 4.79 17.42
N PRO A 673 -5.65 4.81 18.75
CA PRO A 673 -6.02 3.66 19.59
C PRO A 673 -7.50 3.28 19.41
N PRO A 674 -7.90 2.01 19.60
CA PRO A 674 -9.25 1.56 19.34
C PRO A 674 -10.34 2.25 20.17
N GLU A 675 -9.98 2.77 21.34
CA GLU A 675 -10.89 3.46 22.27
C GLU A 675 -10.94 4.98 22.05
N TRP A 676 -10.28 5.47 21.03
CA TRP A 676 -10.28 6.90 20.69
C TRP A 676 -11.52 7.28 19.84
N PRO A 677 -12.23 8.38 20.13
CA PRO A 677 -12.06 9.21 21.31
C PRO A 677 -12.62 8.53 22.59
N PRO A 678 -12.07 8.86 23.78
CA PRO A 678 -12.62 8.36 25.03
C PRO A 678 -14.09 8.75 25.17
N ALA A 679 -14.91 7.84 25.72
CA ALA A 679 -16.33 8.09 25.89
C ALA A 679 -16.58 9.33 26.75
N GLY A 680 -17.31 10.32 26.20
CA GLY A 680 -17.67 11.56 26.88
C GLY A 680 -16.62 12.68 26.89
N ALA A 681 -15.46 12.51 26.27
CA ALA A 681 -14.48 13.58 26.16
C ALA A 681 -14.78 14.51 24.96
N ALA A 682 -14.78 15.81 25.19
CA ALA A 682 -14.74 16.81 24.11
C ALA A 682 -13.31 16.89 23.59
N VAL A 683 -12.97 16.06 22.61
CA VAL A 683 -11.62 15.98 22.03
C VAL A 683 -11.66 16.46 20.59
N ASP A 684 -10.62 17.20 20.20
CA ASP A 684 -10.42 17.53 18.78
C ASP A 684 -10.13 16.23 18.00
N LEU A 685 -11.08 15.81 17.17
CA LEU A 685 -10.99 14.60 16.37
C LEU A 685 -9.96 14.72 15.22
N SER A 686 -9.45 15.92 14.94
CA SER A 686 -8.47 16.16 13.89
C SER A 686 -7.04 15.81 14.33
N ASP A 687 -6.73 15.86 15.64
CA ASP A 687 -5.42 15.56 16.20
C ASP A 687 -5.43 14.26 17.01
N PRO A 688 -5.07 13.12 16.41
CA PRO A 688 -5.02 11.83 17.12
C PRO A 688 -3.83 11.83 18.10
N PRO A 689 -3.97 11.12 19.26
CA PRO A 689 -2.92 11.07 20.26
C PRO A 689 -1.66 10.33 19.80
N GLY A 690 -1.74 9.64 18.64
CA GLY A 690 -0.71 8.72 18.20
C GLY A 690 -0.77 7.36 18.90
N ALA A 691 -0.08 6.39 18.32
CA ALA A 691 0.09 5.08 18.92
C ALA A 691 1.50 4.55 18.66
N TYR A 692 2.22 4.28 19.73
CA TYR A 692 3.59 3.79 19.72
C TYR A 692 3.76 2.66 20.71
N VAL A 693 4.68 1.75 20.41
CA VAL A 693 5.08 0.64 21.28
C VAL A 693 6.60 0.66 21.42
N ALA A 694 7.11 0.29 22.58
CA ALA A 694 8.54 0.26 22.85
C ALA A 694 9.29 -0.63 21.83
N SER A 695 10.37 -0.11 21.25
CA SER A 695 11.12 -0.76 20.16
C SER A 695 11.83 -2.06 20.58
N ASN A 696 12.05 -2.26 21.87
CA ASN A 696 12.57 -3.51 22.40
C ASN A 696 11.54 -4.67 22.42
N VAL A 697 10.26 -4.34 22.18
CA VAL A 697 9.16 -5.32 22.14
C VAL A 697 8.63 -5.50 20.72
N TYR A 698 8.60 -4.41 19.95
CA TYR A 698 7.90 -4.35 18.67
C TYR A 698 8.57 -5.17 17.56
N GLY A 699 7.82 -6.05 16.89
CA GLY A 699 8.19 -6.67 15.59
C GLY A 699 9.45 -7.55 15.60
N GLY A 700 9.89 -8.07 16.74
CA GLY A 700 11.23 -8.63 16.93
C GLY A 700 11.39 -10.13 17.01
N ASN A 701 10.34 -10.91 16.88
CA ASN A 701 10.42 -12.38 16.98
C ASN A 701 10.91 -13.00 15.65
N GLU A 702 12.16 -12.74 15.26
CA GLU A 702 12.82 -13.43 14.15
C GLU A 702 13.70 -14.55 14.69
N PRO A 703 13.34 -15.83 14.52
CA PRO A 703 14.10 -16.95 15.05
C PRO A 703 15.47 -17.19 14.38
N ASP A 704 15.72 -16.53 13.23
CA ASP A 704 16.93 -16.77 12.43
C ASP A 704 18.11 -15.86 12.75
N LEU A 705 17.96 -14.93 13.66
CA LEU A 705 19.04 -14.05 14.05
C LEU A 705 19.54 -14.49 15.41
N ALA A 706 20.75 -15.02 15.46
CA ALA A 706 21.52 -15.22 16.69
C ALA A 706 21.84 -13.89 17.40
N MET A 707 20.90 -12.93 17.31
CA MET A 707 21.02 -11.63 17.97
C MET A 707 20.41 -11.70 19.35
N GLU A 708 21.19 -11.37 20.34
CA GLU A 708 20.72 -11.18 21.69
C GLU A 708 19.66 -10.09 21.76
N GLY A 709 18.54 -10.37 22.40
CA GLY A 709 17.48 -9.43 22.70
C GLY A 709 16.29 -9.45 21.72
N CYS A 710 15.19 -8.84 22.15
CA CYS A 710 13.92 -8.72 21.43
C CYS A 710 13.82 -7.38 20.69
N GLY A 711 12.74 -7.22 19.91
CA GLY A 711 12.40 -5.98 19.21
C GLY A 711 12.97 -5.90 17.79
N ILE A 712 12.56 -4.87 17.08
CA ILE A 712 12.92 -4.68 15.68
C ILE A 712 14.42 -4.45 15.51
N SER A 713 14.99 -5.00 14.42
CA SER A 713 16.40 -4.80 14.09
C SER A 713 16.61 -3.58 13.19
N LEU A 714 17.80 -2.98 13.27
CA LEU A 714 18.21 -1.85 12.45
C LEU A 714 18.11 -2.18 10.96
N ALA A 715 18.61 -3.35 10.54
CA ALA A 715 18.54 -3.77 9.15
C ALA A 715 17.07 -3.92 8.66
N THR A 716 16.16 -4.41 9.52
CA THR A 716 14.73 -4.49 9.16
C THR A 716 14.11 -3.10 9.03
N ALA A 717 14.35 -2.19 9.96
CA ALA A 717 13.84 -0.82 9.89
C ALA A 717 14.33 -0.09 8.62
N VAL A 718 15.63 -0.20 8.31
CA VAL A 718 16.24 0.43 7.13
C VAL A 718 15.78 -0.21 5.83
N SER A 719 15.63 -1.55 5.79
CA SER A 719 15.12 -2.22 4.57
C SER A 719 13.67 -1.85 4.26
N ILE A 720 12.84 -1.62 5.28
CA ILE A 720 11.47 -1.12 5.09
C ILE A 720 11.51 0.35 4.63
N SER A 721 12.37 1.17 5.23
CA SER A 721 12.55 2.57 4.82
C SER A 721 12.99 2.70 3.36
N GLY A 722 13.77 1.75 2.84
CA GLY A 722 14.23 1.70 1.45
C GLY A 722 13.37 0.86 0.51
N ALA A 723 12.17 0.45 0.93
CA ALA A 723 11.27 -0.44 0.19
C ALA A 723 10.53 0.26 -0.96
N ALA A 724 11.26 0.85 -1.90
CA ALA A 724 10.71 1.64 -3.00
C ALA A 724 9.82 0.83 -3.96
N ALA A 725 10.11 -0.46 -4.17
CA ALA A 725 9.28 -1.34 -4.99
C ALA A 725 8.29 -2.12 -4.10
N SER A 726 7.04 -1.70 -4.10
CA SER A 726 5.98 -2.29 -3.27
C SER A 726 4.64 -2.26 -4.00
N PRO A 727 3.75 -3.26 -3.81
CA PRO A 727 2.42 -3.26 -4.43
C PRO A 727 1.59 -2.02 -4.09
N ASN A 728 1.70 -1.56 -2.84
CA ASN A 728 1.10 -0.31 -2.37
C ASN A 728 2.21 0.70 -2.07
N MET A 729 2.18 1.84 -2.75
CA MET A 729 3.21 2.89 -2.77
C MET A 729 2.60 4.27 -2.51
N GLY A 730 1.74 4.39 -1.50
CA GLY A 730 1.07 5.65 -1.20
C GLY A 730 0.38 6.25 -2.42
N TYR A 731 0.64 7.52 -2.71
CA TYR A 731 0.10 8.27 -3.86
C TYR A 731 0.33 7.57 -5.21
N HIS A 732 1.46 6.86 -5.38
CA HIS A 732 1.81 6.18 -6.62
C HIS A 732 1.13 4.82 -6.83
N THR A 733 0.27 4.38 -5.93
CA THR A 733 -0.44 3.10 -6.03
C THR A 733 -1.42 3.10 -7.20
N SER A 734 -1.25 2.15 -8.13
CA SER A 734 -2.25 1.82 -9.16
C SER A 734 -2.69 0.37 -9.03
N ALA A 735 -3.98 0.08 -9.27
CA ALA A 735 -4.54 -1.26 -9.10
C ALA A 735 -3.84 -2.30 -9.99
N ALA A 736 -3.55 -1.96 -11.25
CA ALA A 736 -2.87 -2.86 -12.17
C ALA A 736 -1.43 -3.17 -11.73
N THR A 737 -0.69 -2.13 -11.30
CA THR A 737 0.68 -2.31 -10.80
C THR A 737 0.70 -3.11 -9.50
N ALA A 738 -0.20 -2.81 -8.56
CA ALA A 738 -0.32 -3.54 -7.30
C ALA A 738 -0.60 -5.03 -7.54
N LEU A 739 -1.53 -5.34 -8.44
CA LEU A 739 -1.86 -6.71 -8.82
C LEU A 739 -0.64 -7.47 -9.36
N LEU A 740 0.05 -6.91 -10.36
CA LEU A 740 1.22 -7.55 -10.96
C LEU A 740 2.36 -7.73 -9.97
N MET A 741 2.69 -6.67 -9.21
CA MET A 741 3.75 -6.74 -8.21
C MET A 741 3.44 -7.77 -7.13
N THR A 742 2.17 -7.90 -6.73
CA THR A 742 1.75 -8.92 -5.77
C THR A 742 1.86 -10.32 -6.35
N LEU A 743 1.41 -10.56 -7.59
CA LEU A 743 1.49 -11.86 -8.27
C LEU A 743 2.94 -12.32 -8.47
N PHE A 744 3.83 -11.42 -8.90
CA PHE A 744 5.24 -11.73 -9.12
C PHE A 744 6.11 -11.52 -7.88
N ASN A 745 5.48 -11.26 -6.73
CA ASN A 745 6.17 -11.10 -5.44
C ASN A 745 7.24 -9.99 -5.44
N VAL A 746 7.04 -8.95 -6.25
CA VAL A 746 7.89 -7.75 -6.28
C VAL A 746 7.49 -6.85 -5.10
N ARG A 747 7.99 -7.22 -3.93
CA ARG A 747 7.57 -6.65 -2.65
C ARG A 747 8.79 -6.47 -1.75
N LEU A 748 9.15 -5.21 -1.49
CA LEU A 748 10.19 -4.83 -0.55
C LEU A 748 9.62 -4.33 0.78
N GLY A 749 8.34 -3.88 0.82
CA GLY A 749 7.65 -3.52 2.05
C GLY A 749 7.36 -4.72 2.95
N ALA A 750 6.91 -4.46 4.16
CA ALA A 750 6.64 -5.48 5.16
C ALA A 750 5.31 -5.25 5.88
N TRP A 751 4.64 -6.34 6.23
CA TRP A 751 3.50 -6.35 7.14
C TRP A 751 3.99 -6.50 8.57
N LEU A 752 3.67 -5.55 9.43
CA LEU A 752 4.02 -5.61 10.84
C LEU A 752 2.77 -5.43 11.70
N PRO A 753 2.82 -5.86 12.99
CA PRO A 753 1.71 -5.64 13.92
C PRO A 753 1.37 -4.15 14.06
N ASN A 754 0.09 -3.84 14.23
CA ASN A 754 -0.38 -2.47 14.41
C ASN A 754 -0.15 -1.99 15.85
N PRO A 755 0.69 -0.97 16.10
CA PRO A 755 0.90 -0.41 17.43
C PRO A 755 -0.39 0.03 18.13
N ALA A 756 -1.36 0.58 17.38
CA ALA A 756 -2.65 1.00 17.93
C ALA A 756 -3.47 -0.16 18.52
N GLN A 757 -3.19 -1.40 18.14
CA GLN A 757 -3.82 -2.60 18.67
C GLN A 757 -2.97 -3.32 19.74
N GLY A 758 -1.84 -2.72 20.15
CA GLY A 758 -0.81 -3.37 20.96
C GLY A 758 -1.36 -4.01 22.24
N GLU A 759 -2.18 -3.30 23.00
CA GLU A 759 -2.78 -3.82 24.24
C GLU A 759 -3.71 -5.02 24.00
N LYS A 760 -4.48 -5.00 22.89
CA LYS A 760 -5.36 -6.12 22.50
C LYS A 760 -4.61 -7.30 21.92
N MET A 761 -3.44 -7.06 21.35
CA MET A 761 -2.60 -8.08 20.72
C MET A 761 -1.73 -8.84 21.72
N GLY A 762 -1.37 -8.22 22.84
CA GLY A 762 -0.43 -8.80 23.80
C GLY A 762 0.88 -9.24 23.12
N ASP A 763 1.32 -10.47 23.34
CA ASP A 763 2.56 -11.00 22.76
C ASP A 763 2.61 -11.03 21.23
N ALA A 764 1.46 -10.97 20.55
CA ALA A 764 1.42 -10.94 19.09
C ALA A 764 2.05 -9.65 18.49
N ILE A 765 2.23 -8.58 19.27
CA ILE A 765 2.94 -7.36 18.86
C ILE A 765 4.43 -7.61 18.60
N ARG A 766 4.97 -8.68 19.15
CA ARG A 766 6.37 -9.12 18.97
C ARG A 766 6.59 -9.84 17.63
N ALA A 767 5.49 -10.20 16.91
CA ALA A 767 5.60 -10.97 15.69
C ALA A 767 6.30 -10.19 14.57
N SER A 768 7.13 -10.86 13.79
CA SER A 768 7.82 -10.28 12.61
C SER A 768 6.92 -10.21 11.37
N GLY A 769 5.63 -10.50 11.49
CA GLY A 769 4.65 -10.47 10.41
C GLY A 769 3.30 -11.09 10.77
N PRO A 770 2.33 -11.08 9.85
CA PRO A 770 0.98 -11.57 10.09
C PRO A 770 0.95 -13.09 10.34
N SER A 771 0.05 -13.52 11.21
CA SER A 771 -0.18 -14.94 11.51
C SER A 771 -0.80 -15.71 10.33
N ASN A 772 -1.45 -15.00 9.41
CA ASN A 772 -2.02 -15.56 8.18
C ASN A 772 -1.71 -14.64 7.00
N SER A 773 -0.85 -15.11 6.12
CA SER A 773 -0.39 -14.36 4.95
C SER A 773 -1.45 -14.20 3.85
N LEU A 774 -2.46 -15.07 3.81
CA LEU A 774 -3.53 -14.98 2.82
C LEU A 774 -4.30 -13.67 2.94
N VAL A 775 -4.62 -13.25 4.17
CA VAL A 775 -5.34 -11.99 4.42
C VAL A 775 -4.50 -10.79 3.99
N ALA A 776 -3.21 -10.79 4.32
CA ALA A 776 -2.26 -9.74 3.94
C ALA A 776 -2.16 -9.61 2.42
N ILE A 777 -2.01 -10.73 1.72
CA ILE A 777 -1.91 -10.79 0.26
C ILE A 777 -3.21 -10.34 -0.42
N LEU A 778 -4.38 -10.74 0.10
CA LEU A 778 -5.66 -10.28 -0.42
C LEU A 778 -5.84 -8.77 -0.28
N ARG A 779 -5.38 -8.19 0.84
CA ARG A 779 -5.39 -6.73 1.03
C ARG A 779 -4.45 -6.01 0.08
N GLU A 780 -3.26 -6.54 -0.16
CA GLU A 780 -2.33 -5.99 -1.16
C GLU A 780 -2.94 -6.03 -2.57
N LEU A 781 -3.50 -7.18 -2.95
CA LEU A 781 -4.10 -7.42 -4.25
C LEU A 781 -5.28 -6.46 -4.51
N ALA A 782 -6.09 -6.23 -3.48
CA ALA A 782 -7.23 -5.33 -3.55
C ALA A 782 -6.86 -3.84 -3.41
N GLY A 783 -5.59 -3.50 -3.13
CA GLY A 783 -5.19 -2.15 -2.76
C GLY A 783 -5.95 -1.65 -1.52
N ALA A 784 -6.17 -2.55 -0.54
CA ALA A 784 -7.03 -2.31 0.63
C ALA A 784 -6.22 -2.32 1.95
N THR A 785 -5.05 -1.68 1.94
CA THR A 785 -4.27 -1.46 3.16
C THR A 785 -4.90 -0.34 3.99
N ASP A 786 -4.96 -0.52 5.30
CA ASP A 786 -5.59 0.41 6.25
C ASP A 786 -4.77 0.56 7.55
N ASP A 787 -5.15 1.55 8.37
CA ASP A 787 -4.59 1.87 9.68
C ASP A 787 -5.30 1.18 10.86
N ARG A 788 -6.37 0.40 10.61
CA ARG A 788 -7.23 -0.19 11.64
C ARG A 788 -7.03 -1.69 11.83
N GLY A 789 -6.43 -2.32 10.83
CA GLY A 789 -6.20 -3.76 10.86
C GLY A 789 -5.32 -4.20 12.02
N ARG A 790 -5.32 -5.51 12.31
CA ARG A 790 -4.38 -6.13 13.25
C ARG A 790 -2.93 -5.94 12.80
N ASP A 791 -2.69 -6.05 11.50
CA ASP A 791 -1.39 -5.87 10.87
C ASP A 791 -1.48 -4.71 9.88
N ILE A 792 -0.42 -3.91 9.79
CA ILE A 792 -0.27 -2.74 8.92
C ILE A 792 0.84 -2.96 7.89
N TYR A 793 0.70 -2.33 6.72
CA TYR A 793 1.69 -2.43 5.64
C TYR A 793 2.60 -1.22 5.61
N LEU A 794 3.90 -1.45 5.83
CA LEU A 794 4.94 -0.43 5.84
C LEU A 794 5.82 -0.54 4.60
N SER A 795 6.20 0.60 4.02
CA SER A 795 7.06 0.68 2.84
C SER A 795 8.00 1.88 2.90
N ASP A 796 8.66 2.20 1.77
CA ASP A 796 9.61 3.30 1.64
C ASP A 796 9.08 4.61 2.24
N GLY A 797 9.88 5.24 3.06
CA GLY A 797 9.53 6.53 3.67
C GLY A 797 9.20 7.60 2.64
N GLY A 798 9.83 7.56 1.46
CA GLY A 798 9.56 8.46 0.35
C GLY A 798 8.13 8.37 -0.21
N HIS A 799 7.39 7.29 0.05
CA HIS A 799 5.98 7.20 -0.30
C HIS A 799 5.10 8.16 0.52
N PHE A 800 5.57 8.61 1.66
CA PHE A 800 4.96 9.69 2.43
C PHE A 800 5.77 10.99 2.29
N GLU A 801 7.05 11.01 2.75
CA GLU A 801 7.89 12.19 2.73
C GLU A 801 9.37 11.77 2.59
N ASN A 802 10.03 12.29 1.56
CA ASN A 802 11.32 11.78 1.10
C ASN A 802 12.55 12.46 1.74
N LEU A 803 12.36 13.52 2.52
CA LEU A 803 13.46 14.33 3.09
C LEU A 803 13.78 13.97 4.55
N GLY A 804 12.83 13.37 5.27
CA GLY A 804 12.91 13.18 6.72
C GLY A 804 12.68 14.48 7.53
N LEU A 805 12.16 15.50 6.86
CA LEU A 805 11.91 16.82 7.45
C LEU A 805 10.67 16.82 8.35
N TYR A 806 9.61 16.11 7.98
CA TYR A 806 8.32 16.12 8.64
C TYR A 806 8.40 15.79 10.14
N GLU A 807 9.11 14.73 10.49
CA GLU A 807 9.27 14.31 11.88
C GLU A 807 10.18 15.25 12.70
N MET A 808 11.09 15.96 12.06
CA MET A 808 11.95 16.95 12.73
C MET A 808 11.19 18.23 13.04
N VAL A 809 10.26 18.61 12.17
CA VAL A 809 9.33 19.71 12.45
C VAL A 809 8.36 19.34 13.59
N ARG A 810 7.84 18.09 13.63
CA ARG A 810 7.06 17.57 14.76
C ARG A 810 7.82 17.69 16.07
N ARG A 811 9.13 17.38 16.08
CA ARG A 811 10.04 17.46 17.22
C ARG A 811 10.53 18.88 17.50
N ARG A 812 9.99 19.90 16.82
CA ARG A 812 10.29 21.32 17.05
C ARG A 812 11.78 21.67 16.93
N CYS A 813 12.51 21.03 16.00
CA CYS A 813 13.92 21.34 15.78
C CYS A 813 14.08 22.78 15.28
N ARG A 814 14.93 23.54 15.97
CA ARG A 814 15.23 24.95 15.65
C ARG A 814 16.19 25.05 14.45
N TYR A 815 17.12 24.13 14.32
CA TYR A 815 18.12 24.09 13.25
C TYR A 815 18.02 22.77 12.52
N ILE A 816 17.74 22.80 11.22
CA ILE A 816 17.60 21.59 10.40
C ILE A 816 18.47 21.70 9.16
N ILE A 817 19.34 20.70 8.94
CA ILE A 817 20.05 20.53 7.68
C ILE A 817 19.41 19.38 6.93
N VAL A 818 19.01 19.63 5.68
CA VAL A 818 18.47 18.62 4.76
C VAL A 818 19.45 18.37 3.63
N SER A 819 19.99 17.16 3.55
CA SER A 819 20.74 16.65 2.42
C SER A 819 19.79 15.91 1.49
N ASP A 820 19.35 16.57 0.41
CA ASP A 820 18.43 15.99 -0.58
C ASP A 820 19.17 15.57 -1.84
N ALA A 821 19.39 14.28 -2.01
CA ALA A 821 19.91 13.72 -3.24
C ALA A 821 18.85 12.93 -4.04
N GLY A 822 17.58 13.28 -3.91
CA GLY A 822 16.51 12.79 -4.78
C GLY A 822 16.74 13.13 -6.25
N ALA A 823 16.22 12.29 -7.18
CA ALA A 823 16.32 12.55 -8.62
C ALA A 823 15.39 13.70 -9.02
N ASP A 824 15.98 14.83 -9.39
CA ASP A 824 15.23 16.03 -9.78
C ASP A 824 16.04 16.83 -10.83
N PRO A 825 16.17 16.32 -12.07
CA PRO A 825 17.02 16.91 -13.08
C PRO A 825 16.56 18.31 -13.51
N GLU A 826 15.29 18.63 -13.31
CA GLU A 826 14.70 19.92 -13.69
C GLU A 826 14.66 20.92 -12.52
N CYS A 827 15.13 20.53 -11.33
CA CYS A 827 15.00 21.30 -10.08
C CYS A 827 13.56 21.78 -9.88
N ALA A 828 12.60 20.84 -9.96
CA ALA A 828 11.19 21.11 -9.71
C ALA A 828 10.87 21.15 -8.22
N PHE A 829 11.79 20.66 -7.36
CA PHE A 829 11.68 20.64 -5.91
C PHE A 829 10.39 19.96 -5.39
N SER A 830 9.93 18.93 -6.10
CA SER A 830 8.66 18.26 -5.78
C SER A 830 8.65 17.66 -4.37
N ASP A 831 9.75 17.04 -3.92
CA ASP A 831 9.90 16.47 -2.59
C ASP A 831 9.87 17.56 -1.51
N LEU A 832 10.62 18.65 -1.72
CA LEU A 832 10.62 19.80 -0.81
C LEU A 832 9.24 20.45 -0.71
N GLY A 833 8.63 20.74 -1.86
CA GLY A 833 7.27 21.30 -1.91
C GLY A 833 6.22 20.37 -1.27
N GLY A 834 6.37 19.06 -1.44
CA GLY A 834 5.55 18.05 -0.79
C GLY A 834 5.69 18.05 0.72
N ALA A 835 6.91 18.13 1.24
CA ALA A 835 7.20 18.21 2.66
C ALA A 835 6.64 19.50 3.28
N VAL A 836 6.89 20.66 2.67
CA VAL A 836 6.39 21.98 3.13
C VAL A 836 4.86 21.98 3.21
N ARG A 837 4.16 21.45 2.18
CA ARG A 837 2.68 21.36 2.20
C ARG A 837 2.17 20.47 3.33
N LYS A 838 2.79 19.30 3.56
CA LYS A 838 2.38 18.36 4.62
C LYS A 838 2.58 18.96 6.01
N VAL A 839 3.72 19.60 6.22
CA VAL A 839 4.05 20.29 7.46
C VAL A 839 3.07 21.44 7.73
N LYS A 840 2.70 22.22 6.70
CA LYS A 840 1.69 23.28 6.83
C LYS A 840 0.32 22.74 7.18
N ILE A 841 -0.13 21.68 6.48
CA ILE A 841 -1.48 21.13 6.68
C ILE A 841 -1.59 20.45 8.05
N ASP A 842 -0.57 19.70 8.47
CA ASP A 842 -0.69 18.83 9.65
C ASP A 842 -0.24 19.52 10.95
N PHE A 843 0.64 20.54 10.88
CA PHE A 843 1.20 21.22 12.06
C PHE A 843 0.97 22.73 12.08
N ASP A 844 0.39 23.28 11.02
CA ASP A 844 0.26 24.73 10.80
C ASP A 844 1.61 25.48 10.85
N VAL A 845 2.71 24.81 10.47
CA VAL A 845 4.06 25.38 10.41
C VAL A 845 4.36 25.87 9.01
N ASP A 846 4.75 27.14 8.90
CA ASP A 846 5.17 27.74 7.63
C ASP A 846 6.68 27.58 7.44
N ILE A 847 7.08 27.13 6.24
CA ILE A 847 8.48 27.09 5.81
C ILE A 847 8.60 27.95 4.55
N ALA A 848 9.38 29.01 4.63
CA ALA A 848 9.62 29.94 3.52
C ALA A 848 11.09 29.93 3.12
N PHE A 849 11.36 30.03 1.83
CA PHE A 849 12.71 30.20 1.27
C PHE A 849 12.82 31.54 0.57
N ASP A 850 13.91 32.27 0.79
CA ASP A 850 14.18 33.54 0.11
C ASP A 850 14.34 33.35 -1.39
N ALA A 851 15.08 32.29 -1.79
CA ALA A 851 15.28 31.88 -3.18
C ALA A 851 15.67 30.40 -3.25
N LEU A 852 15.18 29.71 -4.27
CA LEU A 852 15.59 28.34 -4.64
C LEU A 852 16.51 28.38 -5.87
N ASP A 853 17.61 29.14 -5.76
CA ASP A 853 18.57 29.37 -6.86
C ASP A 853 19.57 28.21 -6.98
N ILE A 854 19.06 26.98 -7.05
CA ILE A 854 19.88 25.76 -7.22
C ILE A 854 19.97 25.42 -8.71
N SER A 855 21.21 25.29 -9.19
CA SER A 855 21.48 25.00 -10.60
C SER A 855 21.46 23.52 -10.92
N SER A 856 20.85 23.15 -12.04
CA SER A 856 20.95 21.81 -12.62
C SER A 856 21.74 21.86 -13.94
N ARG A 857 22.12 20.67 -14.43
CA ARG A 857 22.75 20.55 -15.72
C ARG A 857 21.80 21.02 -16.84
N GLY A 858 22.16 22.03 -17.60
CA GLY A 858 21.35 22.63 -18.68
C GLY A 858 20.38 23.73 -18.23
N ARG A 859 20.31 24.04 -16.93
CA ARG A 859 19.56 25.17 -16.40
C ARG A 859 20.52 26.12 -15.69
N GLU A 860 20.96 27.15 -16.37
CA GLU A 860 21.78 28.20 -15.77
C GLU A 860 20.88 29.13 -14.94
N VAL A 861 21.09 29.13 -13.64
CA VAL A 861 20.51 30.10 -12.73
C VAL A 861 21.57 31.13 -12.39
N LYS A 862 21.19 32.41 -12.20
CA LYS A 862 22.12 33.51 -11.94
C LYS A 862 23.03 33.25 -10.73
N ALA A 863 22.48 32.64 -9.65
CA ALA A 863 23.26 32.24 -8.50
C ALA A 863 23.63 30.76 -8.65
N GLN A 864 24.85 30.43 -8.98
CA GLN A 864 25.36 29.08 -9.10
C GLN A 864 25.55 28.48 -7.67
N ARG A 865 24.48 27.99 -7.05
CA ARG A 865 24.50 27.45 -5.69
C ARG A 865 24.03 25.99 -5.67
N ALA A 866 24.47 25.26 -4.65
CA ALA A 866 24.01 23.90 -4.33
C ALA A 866 23.17 23.86 -3.02
N TYR A 867 22.79 25.02 -2.50
CA TYR A 867 22.05 25.15 -1.24
C TYR A 867 21.01 26.27 -1.30
N ALA A 868 20.02 26.16 -0.43
CA ALA A 868 19.05 27.22 -0.16
C ALA A 868 18.82 27.35 1.36
N LEU A 869 18.53 28.56 1.79
CA LEU A 869 18.18 28.87 3.20
C LEU A 869 16.69 29.07 3.32
N GLY A 870 16.11 28.43 4.33
CA GLY A 870 14.70 28.53 4.66
C GLY A 870 14.49 28.93 6.11
N THR A 871 13.38 29.59 6.35
CA THR A 871 12.89 30.01 7.66
C THR A 871 11.68 29.18 8.03
N ILE A 872 11.68 28.59 9.23
CA ILE A 872 10.59 27.79 9.77
C ILE A 872 9.84 28.63 10.81
N LYS A 873 8.55 28.88 10.61
CA LYS A 873 7.72 29.62 11.58
C LYS A 873 6.85 28.63 12.35
N TYR A 874 7.20 28.41 13.61
CA TYR A 874 6.45 27.54 14.50
C TYR A 874 5.31 28.31 15.17
N PRO A 875 4.05 27.82 15.09
CA PRO A 875 2.95 28.41 15.83
C PRO A 875 3.19 28.22 17.36
N GLU A 876 2.86 29.23 18.14
CA GLU A 876 2.85 29.10 19.59
C GLU A 876 1.63 28.32 20.08
N ALA A 877 1.83 27.49 21.11
CA ALA A 877 0.72 26.87 21.82
C ALA A 877 0.01 27.98 22.62
N ARG A 878 -1.14 28.48 22.14
CA ARG A 878 -1.95 29.47 22.86
C ARG A 878 -2.82 28.78 23.89
N PRO A 879 -2.90 29.33 25.12
CA PRO A 879 -3.97 28.95 26.03
C PRO A 879 -5.33 29.29 25.41
N ALA A 880 -6.31 28.45 25.55
CA ALA A 880 -7.65 28.66 25.03
C ALA A 880 -8.22 29.99 25.58
N GLY A 881 -8.49 30.95 24.70
CA GLY A 881 -9.09 32.26 25.09
C GLY A 881 -8.17 33.49 25.03
N SER A 882 -6.89 33.37 24.66
CA SER A 882 -6.02 34.57 24.51
C SER A 882 -6.24 35.26 23.15
N GLN A 883 -6.34 36.61 23.17
CA GLN A 883 -6.43 37.43 21.96
C GLN A 883 -5.10 37.45 21.17
N PRO A 884 -5.11 37.66 19.86
CA PRO A 884 -3.89 37.82 19.08
C PRO A 884 -3.13 39.05 19.52
N ASP A 885 -1.92 38.89 20.04
CA ASP A 885 -1.00 39.99 20.21
C ASP A 885 -0.02 39.97 19.02
N ASP A 886 -0.08 41.01 18.18
CA ASP A 886 0.78 41.16 16.99
C ASP A 886 2.28 41.39 17.35
N SER A 887 2.60 41.55 18.64
CA SER A 887 3.97 41.74 19.14
C SER A 887 4.71 40.41 19.44
N ASP A 888 4.03 39.26 19.38
CA ASP A 888 4.61 37.98 19.71
C ASP A 888 5.33 37.39 18.49
N GLY A 889 6.60 37.69 18.37
CA GLY A 889 7.49 37.13 17.33
C GLY A 889 7.52 35.62 17.42
N GLY A 890 6.69 34.96 16.61
CA GLY A 890 6.61 33.50 16.50
C GLY A 890 8.00 32.87 16.45
N ARG A 891 8.20 31.75 17.10
CA ARG A 891 9.50 31.07 17.20
C ARG A 891 10.01 30.66 15.84
N THR A 892 11.13 31.23 15.44
CA THR A 892 11.71 31.08 14.09
C THR A 892 12.84 30.08 14.13
N GLY A 893 12.65 28.94 13.45
CA GLY A 893 13.71 27.98 13.15
C GLY A 893 14.37 28.27 11.80
N ARG A 894 15.49 27.62 11.54
CA ARG A 894 16.32 27.78 10.34
C ARG A 894 16.52 26.45 9.62
N LEU A 895 16.43 26.46 8.31
CA LEU A 895 16.56 25.29 7.44
C LEU A 895 17.66 25.52 6.40
N LEU A 896 18.65 24.66 6.36
CA LEU A 896 19.64 24.59 5.29
C LEU A 896 19.30 23.39 4.39
N TYR A 897 18.96 23.65 3.15
CA TYR A 897 18.68 22.64 2.12
C TYR A 897 19.84 22.52 1.16
N ILE A 898 20.44 21.33 1.05
CA ILE A 898 21.60 21.03 0.20
C ILE A 898 21.18 20.02 -0.86
N LYS A 899 21.43 20.32 -2.14
CA LYS A 899 21.07 19.46 -3.26
C LYS A 899 22.22 19.25 -4.23
N PRO A 900 22.43 18.04 -4.80
CA PRO A 900 23.39 17.81 -5.86
C PRO A 900 23.16 18.77 -7.03
N SER A 901 24.23 19.45 -7.45
CA SER A 901 24.18 20.46 -8.49
C SER A 901 25.36 20.29 -9.46
N TYR A 902 25.25 20.88 -10.64
CA TYR A 902 26.30 20.87 -11.63
C TYR A 902 26.56 22.28 -12.16
N PHE A 903 27.61 22.92 -11.68
CA PHE A 903 27.99 24.28 -12.07
C PHE A 903 29.46 24.58 -11.72
N GLY A 904 30.01 25.62 -12.33
CA GLY A 904 31.29 26.17 -11.95
C GLY A 904 32.50 25.22 -12.12
N ARG A 905 33.45 25.33 -11.19
CA ARG A 905 34.68 24.52 -11.17
C ARG A 905 34.54 23.36 -10.21
N LEU A 906 33.96 22.28 -10.70
CA LEU A 906 33.93 21.03 -9.93
C LEU A 906 35.32 20.37 -9.88
N PRO A 907 35.58 19.52 -8.85
CA PRO A 907 36.78 18.67 -8.82
C PRO A 907 36.93 17.85 -10.09
N VAL A 908 38.20 17.57 -10.49
CA VAL A 908 38.50 16.96 -11.78
C VAL A 908 37.91 15.56 -11.93
N ASP A 909 37.88 14.78 -10.86
CA ASP A 909 37.30 13.45 -10.77
C ASP A 909 35.78 13.48 -11.00
N VAL A 910 35.07 14.38 -10.32
CA VAL A 910 33.62 14.61 -10.48
C VAL A 910 33.31 15.07 -11.91
N ARG A 911 34.10 16.00 -12.44
CA ARG A 911 33.92 16.50 -13.79
C ARG A 911 34.12 15.43 -14.84
N SER A 912 35.17 14.61 -14.67
CA SER A 912 35.45 13.50 -15.57
C SER A 912 34.28 12.51 -15.64
N TYR A 913 33.73 12.13 -14.51
CA TYR A 913 32.54 11.25 -14.47
C TYR A 913 31.33 11.92 -15.12
N ALA A 914 31.06 13.18 -14.82
CA ALA A 914 29.96 13.94 -15.40
C ALA A 914 30.02 14.07 -16.94
N GLU A 915 31.21 14.04 -17.55
CA GLU A 915 31.33 14.05 -19.02
C GLU A 915 30.93 12.70 -19.64
N VAL A 916 31.07 11.59 -18.89
CA VAL A 916 30.66 10.25 -19.32
C VAL A 916 29.16 10.08 -19.08
N SER A 917 28.67 10.40 -17.86
CA SER A 917 27.25 10.29 -17.48
C SER A 917 26.53 11.62 -17.66
N LYS A 918 25.73 11.76 -18.73
CA LYS A 918 25.02 13.03 -19.03
C LYS A 918 23.85 13.30 -18.08
N THR A 919 23.37 12.30 -17.35
CA THR A 919 22.30 12.42 -16.34
C THR A 919 22.82 12.75 -14.93
N PHE A 920 24.13 12.66 -14.71
CA PHE A 920 24.74 13.08 -13.45
C PHE A 920 24.54 14.60 -13.20
N PRO A 921 24.16 15.03 -11.99
CA PRO A 921 24.06 14.30 -10.72
C PRO A 921 22.63 13.81 -10.39
N HIS A 922 21.77 13.62 -11.36
CA HIS A 922 20.38 13.17 -11.18
C HIS A 922 20.09 11.84 -11.91
N GLU A 923 21.01 10.89 -11.83
CA GLU A 923 20.83 9.54 -12.37
C GLU A 923 19.63 8.86 -11.72
N SER A 924 19.04 7.85 -12.40
CA SER A 924 17.83 7.18 -11.94
C SER A 924 18.01 6.51 -10.57
N THR A 925 17.03 6.66 -9.68
CA THR A 925 17.00 5.93 -8.40
C THR A 925 16.83 4.40 -8.58
N ALA A 926 16.38 3.95 -9.76
CA ALA A 926 16.31 2.53 -10.08
C ALA A 926 17.70 1.89 -10.26
N ASP A 927 18.74 2.70 -10.53
CA ASP A 927 20.12 2.26 -10.55
C ASP A 927 20.65 2.07 -9.12
N GLN A 928 20.70 0.81 -8.70
CA GLN A 928 21.23 0.38 -7.39
C GLN A 928 22.55 -0.40 -7.54
N PHE A 929 23.17 -0.36 -8.74
CA PHE A 929 24.38 -1.09 -9.10
C PHE A 929 25.53 -0.12 -9.37
N PHE A 930 25.88 0.67 -8.36
CA PHE A 930 26.89 1.73 -8.52
C PHE A 930 28.29 1.16 -8.75
N SER A 931 28.97 1.72 -9.75
CA SER A 931 30.41 1.53 -9.90
C SER A 931 31.17 2.33 -8.82
N GLU A 932 32.41 1.96 -8.58
CA GLU A 932 33.31 2.70 -7.67
C GLU A 932 33.41 4.18 -8.07
N SER A 933 33.60 4.46 -9.37
CA SER A 933 33.70 5.83 -9.90
C SER A 933 32.41 6.63 -9.69
N GLN A 934 31.26 5.99 -9.85
CA GLN A 934 29.94 6.61 -9.62
C GLN A 934 29.77 6.96 -8.15
N PHE A 935 30.02 6.01 -7.26
CA PHE A 935 29.91 6.20 -5.81
C PHE A 935 30.81 7.34 -5.33
N GLU A 936 32.09 7.33 -5.77
CA GLU A 936 33.06 8.32 -5.36
C GLU A 936 32.72 9.71 -5.90
N SER A 937 32.18 9.81 -7.13
CA SER A 937 31.78 11.11 -7.71
C SER A 937 30.64 11.76 -6.90
N TYR A 938 29.63 11.00 -6.45
CA TYR A 938 28.59 11.53 -5.59
C TYR A 938 29.10 11.89 -4.20
N ARG A 939 29.94 11.04 -3.59
CA ARG A 939 30.57 11.33 -2.30
C ARG A 939 31.39 12.63 -2.36
N ARG A 940 32.24 12.74 -3.38
CA ARG A 940 33.10 13.92 -3.57
C ARG A 940 32.30 15.18 -3.82
N LEU A 941 31.17 15.07 -4.54
CA LEU A 941 30.29 16.21 -4.80
C LEU A 941 29.63 16.70 -3.51
N GLY A 942 29.12 15.80 -2.66
CA GLY A 942 28.54 16.14 -1.36
C GLY A 942 29.56 16.79 -0.44
N TYR A 943 30.79 16.26 -0.37
CA TYR A 943 31.89 16.83 0.39
C TYR A 943 32.25 18.23 -0.11
N PHE A 944 32.40 18.39 -1.43
CA PHE A 944 32.81 19.65 -2.04
C PHE A 944 31.83 20.78 -1.74
N PHE A 945 30.54 20.56 -1.91
CA PHE A 945 29.55 21.59 -1.65
C PHE A 945 29.43 21.93 -0.16
N THR A 946 29.41 20.92 0.71
CA THR A 946 29.23 21.13 2.15
C THR A 946 30.46 21.73 2.81
N SER A 947 31.65 21.35 2.37
CA SER A 947 32.92 21.94 2.90
C SER A 947 33.05 23.42 2.61
N ALA A 948 32.47 23.89 1.50
CA ALA A 948 32.47 25.31 1.10
C ALA A 948 31.46 26.19 1.90
N LEU A 949 30.59 25.59 2.71
CA LEU A 949 29.58 26.31 3.49
C LEU A 949 30.12 26.74 4.87
N GLY A 950 29.85 27.99 5.23
CA GLY A 950 30.17 28.52 6.56
C GLY A 950 31.66 28.60 6.88
N GLY A 951 31.99 28.78 8.14
CA GLY A 951 33.39 28.86 8.64
C GLY A 951 34.06 27.49 8.79
N ASP A 952 35.37 27.45 9.02
CA ASP A 952 36.15 26.21 9.08
C ASP A 952 35.94 25.39 10.35
N ALA A 953 35.63 26.01 11.48
CA ALA A 953 35.39 25.33 12.75
C ALA A 953 34.38 26.13 13.62
N PRO A 954 33.08 26.07 13.27
CA PRO A 954 32.06 26.79 14.06
C PRO A 954 31.88 26.11 15.43
N ALA A 955 31.67 26.93 16.47
CA ALA A 955 31.58 26.44 17.86
C ALA A 955 30.25 25.72 18.14
N SER A 956 29.24 25.92 17.31
CA SER A 956 27.90 25.32 17.44
C SER A 956 27.16 25.26 16.10
N VAL A 957 26.05 24.53 16.05
CA VAL A 957 25.16 24.53 14.88
C VAL A 957 24.61 25.94 14.63
N GLU A 958 24.25 26.69 15.64
CA GLU A 958 23.81 28.09 15.55
C GLU A 958 24.87 28.97 14.86
N ALA A 959 26.12 28.95 15.36
CA ALA A 959 27.24 29.68 14.76
C ALA A 959 27.51 29.30 13.32
N PHE A 960 27.28 28.04 12.97
CA PHE A 960 27.40 27.57 11.58
C PHE A 960 26.34 28.21 10.69
N PHE A 961 25.07 28.22 11.13
CA PHE A 961 23.99 28.88 10.40
C PHE A 961 24.25 30.39 10.25
N ASP A 962 24.72 31.09 11.32
CA ASP A 962 25.07 32.51 11.25
C ASP A 962 26.18 32.80 10.25
N SER A 963 27.16 31.92 10.16
CA SER A 963 28.25 32.05 9.20
C SER A 963 27.78 31.85 7.75
N ILE A 964 26.78 30.95 7.53
CA ILE A 964 26.19 30.74 6.22
C ILE A 964 25.33 31.94 5.80
N ASP A 965 24.55 32.51 6.73
CA ASP A 965 23.76 33.73 6.43
C ASP A 965 24.71 34.89 6.04
N ALA A 966 25.79 35.10 6.79
CA ALA A 966 26.79 36.11 6.46
C ALA A 966 27.49 35.85 5.11
N GLN A 967 27.70 34.58 4.76
CA GLN A 967 28.20 34.17 3.43
C GLN A 967 27.15 34.47 2.35
N HIS A 968 25.90 34.14 2.58
CA HIS A 968 24.78 34.34 1.65
C HIS A 968 24.57 35.83 1.34
N GLU A 969 24.59 36.68 2.34
CA GLU A 969 24.47 38.14 2.15
C GLU A 969 25.66 38.73 1.36
N ARG A 970 26.90 38.32 1.67
CA ARG A 970 28.09 38.75 0.85
C ARG A 970 27.98 38.30 -0.62
N GLU A 971 27.44 37.11 -0.88
CA GLU A 971 27.23 36.62 -2.23
C GLU A 971 26.17 37.47 -2.97
N LYS A 972 25.05 37.83 -2.28
CA LYS A 972 24.02 38.73 -2.83
C LYS A 972 24.60 40.10 -3.15
N GLU A 973 25.32 40.71 -2.24
CA GLU A 973 26.00 42.04 -2.47
C GLU A 973 26.96 42.02 -3.65
N THR A 974 27.72 40.93 -3.80
CA THR A 974 28.63 40.75 -4.91
C THR A 974 27.91 40.65 -6.25
N GLN A 975 26.82 39.89 -6.31
CA GLN A 975 25.98 39.77 -7.50
C GLN A 975 25.30 41.11 -7.88
N ASP A 976 24.72 41.80 -6.88
CA ASP A 976 24.13 43.11 -7.13
C ASP A 976 25.17 44.13 -7.60
N GLY A 977 26.36 44.07 -7.06
CA GLY A 977 27.51 44.87 -7.55
C GLY A 977 27.87 44.61 -8.98
N ILE A 978 27.89 43.32 -9.39
CA ILE A 978 28.14 42.92 -10.78
C ILE A 978 26.99 43.39 -11.70
N VAL A 979 25.74 43.20 -11.30
CA VAL A 979 24.57 43.65 -12.07
C VAL A 979 24.56 45.16 -12.24
N ARG A 980 24.83 45.92 -11.16
CA ARG A 980 24.95 47.38 -11.23
C ARG A 980 26.08 47.83 -12.16
N LYS A 981 27.24 47.13 -12.13
CA LYS A 981 28.36 47.39 -13.08
C LYS A 981 27.97 47.05 -14.52
N ALA A 982 27.28 45.91 -14.76
CA ALA A 982 26.82 45.52 -16.07
C ALA A 982 25.76 46.50 -16.62
N VAL A 983 24.80 46.94 -15.79
CA VAL A 983 23.80 47.94 -16.16
C VAL A 983 24.45 49.30 -16.47
N ARG A 984 25.46 49.71 -15.68
CA ARG A 984 26.26 50.94 -15.98
C ARG A 984 27.04 50.79 -17.28
N ALA A 985 27.63 49.63 -17.56
CA ALA A 985 28.35 49.39 -18.83
C ALA A 985 27.41 49.39 -20.02
N VAL A 986 26.21 48.81 -19.90
CA VAL A 986 25.17 48.85 -20.94
C VAL A 986 24.68 50.27 -21.15
N LYS A 987 24.39 51.03 -20.09
CA LYS A 987 24.01 52.44 -20.19
C LYS A 987 25.09 53.27 -20.86
N ARG A 988 26.36 53.03 -20.59
CA ARG A 988 27.48 53.68 -21.28
C ARG A 988 27.61 53.30 -22.74
N ARG A 989 27.34 52.06 -23.15
CA ARG A 989 27.37 51.58 -24.54
C ARG A 989 26.17 52.07 -25.38
N VAL A 990 25.01 52.20 -24.77
CA VAL A 990 23.76 52.60 -25.46
C VAL A 990 23.60 54.10 -25.56
N GLY A 991 24.55 54.89 -25.00
CA GLY A 991 24.59 56.33 -25.22
C GLY A 991 23.36 57.10 -24.66
N VAL A 992 22.68 56.60 -23.69
CA VAL A 992 21.59 57.32 -23.01
C VAL A 992 22.22 58.37 -22.13
N GLY A 993 22.53 59.51 -22.73
CA GLY A 993 22.79 60.75 -22.03
C GLY A 993 21.56 61.16 -21.23
N GLN A 994 21.84 61.88 -20.16
CA GLN A 994 20.86 62.44 -19.22
C GLN A 994 19.66 63.01 -19.96
N ALA A 995 18.46 62.43 -19.75
CA ALA A 995 17.23 63.11 -20.11
C ALA A 995 17.06 64.34 -19.20
N PRO A 996 16.63 65.48 -19.75
CA PRO A 996 16.44 66.67 -18.94
C PRO A 996 15.31 66.46 -17.92
N VAL A 997 15.59 66.92 -16.71
CA VAL A 997 14.58 66.99 -15.61
C VAL A 997 13.47 67.93 -16.05
N ILE A 998 12.28 67.34 -16.28
CA ILE A 998 11.04 68.11 -16.35
C ILE A 998 10.50 68.26 -14.93
N PRO A 999 10.39 69.50 -14.40
CA PRO A 999 9.79 69.66 -13.08
C PRO A 999 8.25 69.57 -13.19
N GLY A 1000 7.67 68.76 -12.37
CA GLY A 1000 6.24 68.80 -12.09
C GLY A 1000 5.45 67.61 -12.61
N LEU A 1001 5.37 66.55 -11.80
CA LEU A 1001 4.18 65.69 -11.62
C LEU A 1001 4.38 64.83 -10.35
N THR A 1002 4.00 65.43 -9.25
CA THR A 1002 3.62 64.72 -8.04
C THR A 1002 2.36 63.91 -8.27
N ARG A 1003 2.42 62.60 -8.04
CA ARG A 1003 1.27 61.81 -7.56
C ARG A 1003 1.82 60.59 -6.83
N ASP A 1004 1.72 60.65 -5.53
CA ASP A 1004 1.52 59.52 -4.60
C ASP A 1004 0.08 58.99 -4.74
N PRO A 1005 -0.21 57.86 -4.19
CA PRO A 1005 0.59 56.86 -3.50
C PRO A 1005 0.66 55.57 -4.26
#